data_2c3e4d9ab125f7675a1f1b5ecad38e79
#
_entry.id   2c3e4d9ab125f7675a1f1b5ecad38e79
#
_cell.length_a   1.000
_cell.length_b   1.000
_cell.length_c   1.000
_cell.angle_alpha   90.00
_cell.angle_beta   90.00
_cell.angle_gamma   90.00
#
_symmetry.space_group_name_H-M   'P 1'
#
loop_
_entity.id
_entity.type
_entity.pdbx_description
1 polymer ?
#
loop_
_entity_poly.entity_id
_entity_poly.type
_entity_poly.pdbx_seq_one_letter_code
_entity_poly.pdbx_strand_id
1 'polypeptide(L)'
;MSFISNLTKTAEHEKGGAILPNSSVRISDSFQSYIIPHKGWKIKEDYIISEDNNTVNAVVLIFQEPGKATDLPAQWGVQYINDLVNDVSKQIVQSSDQTATSKKLNISFINTIRMMPSEWVKKYQDDTDRYSETESDAETHRDRAQISSKQADIQLIADEIDNGASYLAVGFKYVVSANSIDTLDDFLIDLQQRLKQRVSGTIVALPNGNVEQEFAHLFDDPMKEAGMKTMFTSTEFAGFYNLVTQGIEDDHGVYVGEQTGDINNTAVIWDMTQFKHYAVMGIDNSFARIRDYSNNFIPDRFTDFSGSDLWLNSLILQLVREKQGRIFTLALDPINLSDWLQSVTSTIDLSKGTINPFEMFGHFGDEMAIYQANVEKWNIMARQLSSFQIKADNAVQQEPLANTDIDEFDEILQQFYIDNKMWRKNPEHNRNLLRIINVEHSAVPTLDEFVSYIKTQYNKNNNPETGDPRKADSDAKILSIFNRLLSTNSDIFNTHTSPQLDSLGTSRHTLLDYADLSKRKGNILLVQLLNSISAIASQMNEGDVLIIHGAQRITDMTQAYIKSILDELYVKKIRVVFSYNTAEQMLSNKDFNHLSSADWVLSGHLTADQVAKYNKLLGNQRQMTSIVKQEIQAQSDARYYLRRGQDNIIFDANPTL
;
A
#
# COMPACT_ATOMS: atom_id res chain seq x y z
N MET A 1 -40.58 -13.90 20.79
CA MET A 1 -39.51 -12.87 20.99
C MET A 1 -38.89 -12.66 19.62
N SER A 2 -38.88 -11.42 19.18
CA SER A 2 -38.34 -11.06 17.87
C SER A 2 -36.83 -11.34 17.82
N PHE A 3 -36.32 -11.72 16.66
CA PHE A 3 -34.88 -11.91 16.39
C PHE A 3 -34.07 -10.67 16.79
N ILE A 4 -34.60 -9.48 16.53
CA ILE A 4 -33.99 -8.21 16.91
C ILE A 4 -33.86 -8.06 18.46
N SER A 5 -34.81 -8.58 19.25
CA SER A 5 -34.67 -8.55 20.71
C SER A 5 -33.58 -9.47 21.23
N ASN A 6 -33.18 -10.48 20.46
CA ASN A 6 -32.06 -11.34 20.79
C ASN A 6 -30.73 -10.70 20.36
N LEU A 7 -30.70 -9.98 19.25
CA LEU A 7 -29.50 -9.23 18.80
C LEU A 7 -29.18 -8.07 19.78
N THR A 8 -30.21 -7.33 20.22
CA THR A 8 -30.00 -6.26 21.22
C THR A 8 -29.59 -6.81 22.59
N LYS A 9 -30.08 -8.00 23.00
CA LYS A 9 -29.65 -8.65 24.23
C LYS A 9 -28.20 -9.16 24.16
N THR A 10 -27.77 -9.60 23.00
CA THR A 10 -26.35 -10.03 22.80
C THR A 10 -25.41 -8.81 22.89
N ALA A 11 -25.80 -7.66 22.32
CA ALA A 11 -25.03 -6.43 22.41
C ALA A 11 -25.00 -5.83 23.85
N GLU A 12 -26.03 -6.03 24.67
CA GLU A 12 -26.04 -5.60 26.08
C GLU A 12 -25.20 -6.51 27.00
N HIS A 13 -25.02 -7.78 26.65
CA HIS A 13 -24.20 -8.72 27.45
C HIS A 13 -22.70 -8.57 27.25
N GLU A 14 -22.24 -7.93 26.18
CA GLU A 14 -20.81 -7.72 25.91
C GLU A 14 -20.22 -6.47 26.59
N LYS A 15 -20.99 -5.75 27.42
CA LYS A 15 -20.45 -4.65 28.24
C LYS A 15 -19.54 -5.08 29.40
N GLY A 16 -19.26 -6.35 29.55
CA GLY A 16 -18.33 -6.92 30.53
C GLY A 16 -17.09 -7.48 29.88
N GLY A 17 -16.06 -6.66 29.81
CA GLY A 17 -14.75 -6.92 29.27
C GLY A 17 -14.21 -8.34 29.39
N ALA A 18 -14.23 -9.08 28.29
CA ALA A 18 -13.29 -10.13 28.01
C ALA A 18 -12.77 -9.90 26.61
N ILE A 19 -11.55 -9.41 26.52
CA ILE A 19 -10.76 -9.47 25.29
C ILE A 19 -10.63 -10.95 24.96
N LEU A 20 -11.38 -11.44 23.99
CA LEU A 20 -11.22 -12.76 23.45
C LEU A 20 -9.89 -12.81 22.69
N PRO A 21 -8.91 -13.63 23.11
CA PRO A 21 -7.71 -13.82 22.34
C PRO A 21 -8.06 -14.60 21.06
N ASN A 22 -7.68 -14.07 19.92
CA ASN A 22 -7.76 -14.71 18.60
C ASN A 22 -9.17 -14.87 17.98
N SER A 23 -10.00 -13.85 18.00
CA SER A 23 -11.05 -13.76 17.01
C SER A 23 -10.47 -13.06 15.78
N SER A 24 -10.24 -13.80 14.70
CA SER A 24 -10.21 -13.19 13.37
C SER A 24 -11.49 -12.35 13.28
N VAL A 25 -11.35 -11.03 13.15
CA VAL A 25 -12.49 -10.15 12.86
C VAL A 25 -13.04 -10.64 11.53
N ARG A 26 -14.17 -11.34 11.54
CA ARG A 26 -14.80 -11.75 10.30
C ARG A 26 -15.39 -10.49 9.67
N ILE A 27 -15.32 -10.39 8.35
CA ILE A 27 -15.96 -9.31 7.58
C ILE A 27 -17.42 -9.15 7.99
N SER A 28 -18.11 -10.27 8.31
CA SER A 28 -19.45 -10.26 8.88
C SER A 28 -19.59 -9.46 10.16
N ASP A 29 -18.57 -9.45 11.02
CA ASP A 29 -18.64 -8.75 12.31
C ASP A 29 -18.46 -7.24 12.11
N SER A 30 -17.61 -6.82 11.16
CA SER A 30 -17.47 -5.42 10.79
C SER A 30 -18.72 -4.89 10.07
N PHE A 31 -19.31 -5.68 9.17
CA PHE A 31 -20.58 -5.36 8.52
C PHE A 31 -21.73 -5.27 9.53
N GLN A 32 -21.81 -6.20 10.48
CA GLN A 32 -22.82 -6.16 11.54
C GLN A 32 -22.67 -4.93 12.44
N SER A 33 -21.44 -4.57 12.83
CA SER A 33 -21.20 -3.37 13.65
C SER A 33 -21.54 -2.07 12.92
N TYR A 34 -21.44 -2.08 11.58
CA TYR A 34 -21.80 -0.95 10.73
C TYR A 34 -23.32 -0.76 10.62
N ILE A 35 -24.09 -1.86 10.58
CA ILE A 35 -25.54 -1.84 10.41
C ILE A 35 -26.28 -1.82 11.76
N ILE A 36 -25.70 -2.38 12.83
CA ILE A 36 -26.32 -2.43 14.15
C ILE A 36 -25.89 -1.21 14.98
N PRO A 37 -26.74 -0.19 15.11
CA PRO A 37 -26.41 0.99 15.91
C PRO A 37 -26.44 0.67 17.40
N HIS A 38 -25.54 1.30 18.16
CA HIS A 38 -25.44 1.11 19.61
C HIS A 38 -26.70 1.53 20.39
N LYS A 39 -27.44 2.51 19.87
CA LYS A 39 -28.67 3.02 20.50
C LYS A 39 -29.94 2.31 20.06
N GLY A 40 -29.87 1.51 19.01
CA GLY A 40 -31.01 0.76 18.48
C GLY A 40 -31.63 1.38 17.24
N TRP A 41 -32.75 0.80 16.81
CA TRP A 41 -33.46 1.16 15.61
C TRP A 41 -34.89 1.56 15.85
N LYS A 42 -35.38 2.53 15.09
CA LYS A 42 -36.80 2.81 14.94
C LYS A 42 -37.33 2.20 13.67
N ILE A 43 -38.14 1.15 13.78
CA ILE A 43 -38.76 0.48 12.64
C ILE A 43 -39.95 1.27 12.20
N LYS A 44 -40.05 1.56 10.91
CA LYS A 44 -41.14 2.20 10.20
C LYS A 44 -41.80 1.19 9.25
N GLU A 45 -42.81 1.60 8.53
CA GLU A 45 -43.55 0.74 7.62
C GLU A 45 -42.66 0.28 6.46
N ASP A 46 -41.80 1.17 5.89
CA ASP A 46 -41.04 0.94 4.69
C ASP A 46 -39.50 1.05 4.91
N TYR A 47 -39.06 1.54 6.08
CA TYR A 47 -37.65 1.81 6.37
C TYR A 47 -37.33 1.71 7.86
N ILE A 48 -36.05 1.71 8.17
CA ILE A 48 -35.54 1.67 9.54
C ILE A 48 -34.65 2.89 9.78
N ILE A 49 -34.83 3.59 10.89
CA ILE A 49 -34.01 4.72 11.29
C ILE A 49 -33.00 4.24 12.33
N SER A 50 -31.72 4.45 12.10
CA SER A 50 -30.68 4.27 13.11
C SER A 50 -30.70 5.39 14.12
N GLU A 51 -30.81 5.07 15.43
CA GLU A 51 -30.87 6.07 16.49
C GLU A 51 -29.52 6.74 16.81
N ASP A 52 -28.40 6.20 16.35
CA ASP A 52 -27.07 6.79 16.58
C ASP A 52 -26.84 8.04 15.73
N ASN A 53 -27.23 8.01 14.49
CA ASN A 53 -26.91 9.03 13.49
C ASN A 53 -28.11 9.52 12.67
N ASN A 54 -29.32 9.04 13.00
CA ASN A 54 -30.56 9.32 12.26
C ASN A 54 -30.52 8.91 10.77
N THR A 55 -29.64 7.97 10.39
CA THR A 55 -29.65 7.45 9.01
C THR A 55 -30.90 6.61 8.77
N VAL A 56 -31.44 6.79 7.57
CA VAL A 56 -32.60 6.05 7.09
C VAL A 56 -32.12 4.89 6.25
N ASN A 57 -32.50 3.68 6.62
CA ASN A 57 -32.08 2.45 5.94
C ASN A 57 -33.29 1.75 5.35
N ALA A 58 -33.22 1.38 4.08
CA ALA A 58 -34.27 0.63 3.41
C ALA A 58 -33.70 -0.63 2.74
N VAL A 59 -34.49 -1.70 2.74
CA VAL A 59 -34.24 -2.89 1.92
C VAL A 59 -35.10 -2.77 0.68
N VAL A 60 -34.48 -2.78 -0.48
CA VAL A 60 -35.15 -2.69 -1.77
C VAL A 60 -35.08 -4.05 -2.44
N LEU A 61 -36.25 -4.65 -2.69
CA LEU A 61 -36.39 -5.94 -3.34
C LEU A 61 -36.46 -5.75 -4.85
N ILE A 62 -35.75 -6.61 -5.57
CA ILE A 62 -35.78 -6.66 -7.04
C ILE A 62 -36.25 -8.04 -7.44
N PHE A 63 -37.27 -8.11 -8.25
CA PHE A 63 -37.81 -9.35 -8.77
C PHE A 63 -38.39 -9.20 -10.17
N GLN A 64 -38.55 -10.30 -10.83
CA GLN A 64 -39.14 -10.37 -12.17
C GLN A 64 -40.65 -10.25 -12.13
N GLU A 65 -41.24 -9.49 -13.04
CA GLU A 65 -42.67 -9.38 -13.18
C GLU A 65 -43.26 -10.76 -13.62
N PRO A 66 -44.22 -11.34 -12.87
CA PRO A 66 -44.77 -12.63 -13.19
C PRO A 66 -45.37 -12.66 -14.62
N GLY A 67 -44.97 -13.66 -15.41
CA GLY A 67 -45.49 -13.85 -16.76
C GLY A 67 -44.86 -13.02 -17.86
N LYS A 68 -43.85 -12.20 -17.56
CA LYS A 68 -43.01 -11.55 -18.57
C LYS A 68 -41.66 -12.23 -18.67
N ALA A 69 -41.24 -12.58 -19.88
CA ALA A 69 -39.85 -12.97 -20.13
C ALA A 69 -38.97 -11.73 -19.95
N THR A 70 -37.86 -11.87 -19.27
CA THR A 70 -36.82 -10.86 -19.21
C THR A 70 -35.79 -11.18 -20.26
N ASP A 71 -35.63 -10.27 -21.24
CA ASP A 71 -34.45 -10.26 -22.09
C ASP A 71 -33.28 -9.71 -21.23
N LEU A 72 -32.52 -10.59 -20.62
CA LEU A 72 -31.31 -10.20 -19.91
C LEU A 72 -30.21 -9.90 -20.92
N PRO A 73 -29.74 -8.65 -21.00
CA PRO A 73 -28.65 -8.31 -21.92
C PRO A 73 -27.34 -9.01 -21.48
N ALA A 74 -26.43 -9.21 -22.42
CA ALA A 74 -25.10 -9.71 -22.08
C ALA A 74 -24.48 -8.89 -20.96
N GLN A 75 -23.89 -9.56 -19.94
CA GLN A 75 -23.34 -8.92 -18.73
C GLN A 75 -24.39 -8.14 -17.90
N TRP A 76 -25.60 -8.64 -17.84
CA TRP A 76 -26.72 -7.99 -17.14
C TRP A 76 -26.42 -7.68 -15.65
N GLY A 77 -25.62 -8.49 -15.00
CA GLY A 77 -25.20 -8.25 -13.62
C GLY A 77 -24.42 -6.93 -13.46
N VAL A 78 -23.52 -6.60 -14.39
CA VAL A 78 -22.79 -5.31 -14.40
C VAL A 78 -23.77 -4.14 -14.50
N GLN A 79 -24.82 -4.28 -15.31
CA GLN A 79 -25.82 -3.23 -15.52
C GLN A 79 -26.69 -2.99 -14.29
N TYR A 80 -27.01 -4.06 -13.52
CA TYR A 80 -27.73 -3.90 -12.25
C TYR A 80 -26.97 -3.07 -11.23
N ILE A 81 -25.65 -3.06 -11.30
CA ILE A 81 -24.81 -2.62 -10.21
C ILE A 81 -23.97 -1.38 -10.55
N ASN A 82 -23.06 -1.46 -11.49
CA ASN A 82 -22.13 -0.37 -11.76
C ASN A 82 -22.79 0.86 -12.38
N ASP A 83 -23.65 0.65 -13.36
CA ASP A 83 -24.24 1.77 -14.08
C ASP A 83 -25.42 2.39 -13.35
N LEU A 84 -26.16 1.60 -12.58
CA LEU A 84 -27.35 2.08 -11.90
C LEU A 84 -27.02 2.71 -10.55
N VAL A 85 -26.26 1.99 -9.74
CA VAL A 85 -25.97 2.42 -8.35
C VAL A 85 -24.98 3.58 -8.35
N ASN A 86 -23.89 3.48 -9.09
CA ASN A 86 -22.86 4.53 -9.13
C ASN A 86 -23.34 5.81 -9.82
N ASP A 87 -24.04 5.69 -10.93
CA ASP A 87 -24.55 6.87 -11.64
C ASP A 87 -25.67 7.59 -10.89
N VAL A 88 -26.60 6.84 -10.29
CA VAL A 88 -27.69 7.42 -9.52
C VAL A 88 -27.16 8.07 -8.25
N SER A 89 -26.27 7.42 -7.52
CA SER A 89 -25.68 7.98 -6.31
C SER A 89 -24.88 9.26 -6.59
N LYS A 90 -24.09 9.29 -7.68
CA LYS A 90 -23.33 10.46 -8.11
C LYS A 90 -24.23 11.63 -8.49
N GLN A 91 -25.31 11.37 -9.21
CA GLN A 91 -26.26 12.43 -9.63
C GLN A 91 -27.00 13.05 -8.44
N ILE A 92 -27.44 12.23 -7.47
CA ILE A 92 -28.12 12.71 -6.29
C ILE A 92 -27.17 13.54 -5.40
N VAL A 93 -25.92 13.12 -5.27
CA VAL A 93 -24.91 13.88 -4.52
C VAL A 93 -24.52 15.18 -5.22
N GLN A 94 -24.42 15.18 -6.54
CA GLN A 94 -24.03 16.37 -7.34
C GLN A 94 -25.17 17.40 -7.50
N SER A 95 -26.41 16.98 -7.46
CA SER A 95 -27.58 17.88 -7.57
C SER A 95 -27.89 18.66 -6.29
N SER A 96 -27.19 18.38 -5.17
CA SER A 96 -27.36 19.12 -3.93
C SER A 96 -26.69 20.49 -4.03
N ASP A 97 -27.46 21.58 -3.98
CA ASP A 97 -26.96 22.96 -3.87
C ASP A 97 -26.02 23.09 -2.67
N GLN A 98 -24.94 23.86 -2.83
CA GLN A 98 -23.84 24.03 -1.86
C GLN A 98 -24.28 24.60 -0.48
N THR A 99 -25.54 24.91 -0.29
CA THR A 99 -26.11 25.48 0.95
C THR A 99 -27.01 24.54 1.74
N ALA A 100 -27.37 23.37 1.21
CA ALA A 100 -28.14 22.35 1.90
C ALA A 100 -27.22 21.24 2.41
N THR A 101 -27.54 20.66 3.54
CA THR A 101 -26.88 19.47 4.14
C THR A 101 -26.54 18.47 3.03
N SER A 102 -25.26 18.19 2.83
CA SER A 102 -24.79 17.30 1.75
C SER A 102 -25.58 16.00 1.78
N LYS A 103 -26.25 15.67 0.67
CA LYS A 103 -26.96 14.39 0.53
C LYS A 103 -25.95 13.27 0.59
N LYS A 104 -26.10 12.36 1.56
CA LYS A 104 -25.25 11.18 1.71
C LYS A 104 -26.07 9.94 1.43
N LEU A 105 -25.53 9.07 0.60
CA LEU A 105 -26.16 7.84 0.18
C LEU A 105 -25.13 6.71 0.14
N ASN A 106 -25.40 5.62 0.85
CA ASN A 106 -24.64 4.37 0.76
C ASN A 106 -25.56 3.28 0.25
N ILE A 107 -25.08 2.51 -0.71
CA ILE A 107 -25.85 1.44 -1.33
C ILE A 107 -25.03 0.17 -1.28
N SER A 108 -25.61 -0.89 -0.73
CA SER A 108 -25.07 -2.25 -0.76
C SER A 108 -25.99 -3.13 -1.57
N PHE A 109 -25.41 -3.93 -2.47
CA PHE A 109 -26.15 -4.93 -3.24
C PHE A 109 -25.96 -6.31 -2.61
N ILE A 110 -27.06 -6.99 -2.31
CA ILE A 110 -27.03 -8.31 -1.71
C ILE A 110 -27.64 -9.32 -2.68
N ASN A 111 -26.92 -10.35 -2.94
CA ASN A 111 -27.33 -11.44 -3.78
C ASN A 111 -27.36 -12.72 -2.96
N THR A 112 -28.53 -13.35 -2.88
CA THR A 112 -28.74 -14.60 -2.16
C THR A 112 -28.91 -15.72 -3.18
N ILE A 113 -28.03 -16.72 -3.16
CA ILE A 113 -28.05 -17.84 -4.10
C ILE A 113 -28.34 -19.12 -3.35
N ARG A 114 -29.29 -19.88 -3.85
CA ARG A 114 -29.65 -21.22 -3.34
C ARG A 114 -29.67 -22.22 -4.49
N MET A 115 -28.95 -23.31 -4.34
CA MET A 115 -29.05 -24.44 -5.23
C MET A 115 -30.39 -25.19 -4.98
N MET A 116 -31.15 -25.42 -6.02
CA MET A 116 -32.43 -26.11 -5.90
C MET A 116 -32.25 -27.64 -5.85
N PRO A 117 -33.03 -28.32 -5.01
CA PRO A 117 -33.03 -29.80 -4.99
C PRO A 117 -33.44 -30.40 -6.33
N SER A 118 -32.91 -31.57 -6.63
CA SER A 118 -33.22 -32.32 -7.88
C SER A 118 -34.70 -32.60 -8.09
N GLU A 119 -35.49 -32.61 -7.05
CA GLU A 119 -36.96 -32.76 -7.13
C GLU A 119 -37.64 -31.61 -7.89
N TRP A 120 -37.09 -30.41 -7.84
CA TRP A 120 -37.60 -29.28 -8.60
C TRP A 120 -37.30 -29.42 -10.11
N VAL A 121 -36.19 -30.06 -10.45
CA VAL A 121 -35.85 -30.36 -11.84
C VAL A 121 -36.87 -31.37 -12.44
N LYS A 122 -37.23 -32.41 -11.69
CA LYS A 122 -38.28 -33.35 -12.10
C LYS A 122 -39.63 -32.67 -12.32
N LYS A 123 -39.96 -31.69 -11.47
CA LYS A 123 -41.21 -30.94 -11.66
C LYS A 123 -41.22 -30.15 -12.98
N TYR A 124 -40.09 -29.65 -13.40
CA TYR A 124 -39.96 -28.98 -14.72
C TYR A 124 -40.16 -29.97 -15.87
N GLN A 125 -39.64 -31.19 -15.79
CA GLN A 125 -39.86 -32.24 -16.76
C GLN A 125 -41.32 -32.63 -16.81
N ASP A 126 -41.97 -32.83 -15.66
CA ASP A 126 -43.42 -33.13 -15.59
C ASP A 126 -44.28 -31.98 -16.18
N ASP A 127 -43.87 -30.73 -15.99
CA ASP A 127 -44.55 -29.57 -16.56
C ASP A 127 -44.35 -29.50 -18.09
N THR A 128 -43.23 -29.94 -18.64
CA THR A 128 -42.97 -30.03 -20.09
C THR A 128 -43.96 -31.00 -20.74
N ASP A 129 -44.16 -32.17 -20.14
CA ASP A 129 -45.10 -33.16 -20.62
C ASP A 129 -46.54 -32.64 -20.61
N ARG A 130 -46.93 -31.91 -19.56
CA ARG A 130 -48.26 -31.26 -19.46
C ARG A 130 -48.45 -30.18 -20.53
N TYR A 131 -47.45 -29.35 -20.83
CA TYR A 131 -47.56 -28.35 -21.91
C TYR A 131 -47.68 -28.99 -23.26
N SER A 132 -47.06 -30.15 -23.51
CA SER A 132 -47.19 -30.92 -24.72
C SER A 132 -48.64 -31.45 -24.93
N GLU A 133 -49.26 -31.93 -23.86
CA GLU A 133 -50.66 -32.33 -23.88
C GLU A 133 -51.59 -31.13 -24.13
N THR A 134 -51.32 -29.97 -23.49
CA THR A 134 -52.13 -28.76 -23.64
C THR A 134 -52.03 -28.10 -25.00
N GLU A 135 -50.91 -28.26 -25.71
CA GLU A 135 -50.72 -27.73 -27.08
C GLU A 135 -51.68 -28.42 -28.07
N SER A 136 -51.94 -29.72 -27.90
CA SER A 136 -52.87 -30.46 -28.74
C SER A 136 -54.31 -29.97 -28.61
N ASP A 137 -54.67 -29.39 -27.45
CA ASP A 137 -56.03 -28.98 -27.12
C ASP A 137 -56.26 -27.47 -27.33
N ALA A 138 -55.24 -26.70 -27.78
CA ALA A 138 -55.36 -25.28 -27.98
C ALA A 138 -56.24 -24.88 -29.16
N GLU A 139 -57.28 -24.10 -28.89
CA GLU A 139 -58.31 -23.71 -29.89
C GLU A 139 -57.83 -22.62 -30.87
N THR A 140 -56.86 -21.77 -30.48
CA THR A 140 -56.39 -20.69 -31.32
C THR A 140 -54.92 -20.83 -31.73
N HIS A 141 -54.57 -20.28 -32.93
CA HIS A 141 -53.19 -20.23 -33.39
C HIS A 141 -52.27 -19.41 -32.44
N ARG A 142 -52.82 -18.42 -31.76
CA ARG A 142 -52.08 -17.57 -30.81
C ARG A 142 -51.73 -18.35 -29.54
N ASP A 143 -52.68 -19.14 -29.06
CA ASP A 143 -52.46 -19.96 -27.86
C ASP A 143 -51.43 -21.02 -28.12
N ARG A 144 -51.48 -21.67 -29.30
CA ARG A 144 -50.46 -22.66 -29.74
C ARG A 144 -49.08 -22.03 -29.80
N ALA A 145 -48.96 -20.85 -30.40
CA ALA A 145 -47.64 -20.13 -30.46
C ALA A 145 -47.09 -19.76 -29.09
N GLN A 146 -47.94 -19.41 -28.13
CA GLN A 146 -47.52 -19.14 -26.77
C GLN A 146 -47.10 -20.41 -26.02
N ILE A 147 -47.82 -21.50 -26.19
CA ILE A 147 -47.50 -22.80 -25.56
C ILE A 147 -46.19 -23.33 -26.13
N SER A 148 -46.02 -23.29 -27.45
CA SER A 148 -44.79 -23.74 -28.13
C SER A 148 -43.58 -22.92 -27.72
N SER A 149 -43.70 -21.57 -27.53
CA SER A 149 -42.62 -20.75 -26.99
C SER A 149 -42.22 -21.15 -25.55
N LYS A 150 -43.21 -21.38 -24.69
CA LYS A 150 -42.94 -21.83 -23.32
C LYS A 150 -42.28 -23.22 -23.26
N GLN A 151 -42.71 -24.12 -24.15
CA GLN A 151 -42.08 -25.45 -24.27
C GLN A 151 -40.60 -25.32 -24.68
N ALA A 152 -40.31 -24.46 -25.65
CA ALA A 152 -38.93 -24.23 -26.08
C ALA A 152 -38.05 -23.68 -24.94
N ASP A 153 -38.58 -22.75 -24.13
CA ASP A 153 -37.86 -22.21 -22.99
C ASP A 153 -37.61 -23.29 -21.90
N ILE A 154 -38.63 -24.13 -21.61
CA ILE A 154 -38.49 -25.20 -20.63
C ILE A 154 -37.50 -26.26 -21.12
N GLN A 155 -37.56 -26.60 -22.42
CA GLN A 155 -36.64 -27.56 -23.03
C GLN A 155 -35.20 -27.07 -22.97
N LEU A 156 -34.95 -25.77 -23.20
CA LEU A 156 -33.64 -25.17 -23.10
C LEU A 156 -33.07 -25.32 -21.67
N ILE A 157 -33.89 -25.05 -20.65
CA ILE A 157 -33.50 -25.23 -19.25
C ILE A 157 -33.20 -26.71 -18.94
N ALA A 158 -34.03 -27.61 -19.43
CA ALA A 158 -33.83 -29.05 -19.25
C ALA A 158 -32.50 -29.51 -19.89
N ASP A 159 -32.26 -29.11 -21.14
CA ASP A 159 -31.04 -29.44 -21.88
C ASP A 159 -29.79 -28.90 -21.18
N GLU A 160 -29.81 -27.67 -20.62
CA GLU A 160 -28.70 -27.13 -19.84
C GLU A 160 -28.44 -27.97 -18.57
N ILE A 161 -29.49 -28.35 -17.85
CA ILE A 161 -29.37 -29.18 -16.65
C ILE A 161 -28.85 -30.59 -16.99
N ASP A 162 -29.30 -31.18 -18.08
CA ASP A 162 -28.83 -32.49 -18.56
C ASP A 162 -27.33 -32.40 -18.97
N ASN A 163 -26.88 -31.23 -19.43
CA ASN A 163 -25.47 -30.93 -19.71
C ASN A 163 -24.64 -30.56 -18.47
N GLY A 164 -25.22 -30.66 -17.27
CA GLY A 164 -24.54 -30.50 -16.00
C GLY A 164 -24.66 -29.11 -15.34
N ALA A 165 -25.52 -28.23 -15.87
CA ALA A 165 -25.82 -26.97 -15.20
C ALA A 165 -26.65 -27.21 -13.92
N SER A 166 -26.43 -26.41 -12.91
CA SER A 166 -27.23 -26.42 -11.67
C SER A 166 -28.38 -25.43 -11.77
N TYR A 167 -29.53 -25.80 -11.17
CA TYR A 167 -30.68 -24.91 -11.08
C TYR A 167 -30.61 -24.08 -9.79
N LEU A 168 -30.69 -22.76 -9.92
CA LEU A 168 -30.44 -21.81 -8.85
C LEU A 168 -31.67 -20.92 -8.58
N ALA A 169 -31.98 -20.72 -7.32
CA ALA A 169 -32.90 -19.68 -6.88
C ALA A 169 -32.10 -18.47 -6.39
N VAL A 170 -32.29 -17.34 -7.02
CA VAL A 170 -31.49 -16.14 -6.78
C VAL A 170 -32.38 -14.99 -6.32
N GLY A 171 -32.04 -14.40 -5.19
CA GLY A 171 -32.67 -13.21 -4.66
C GLY A 171 -31.77 -11.99 -4.82
N PHE A 172 -32.31 -10.87 -5.27
CA PHE A 172 -31.59 -9.62 -5.42
C PHE A 172 -32.19 -8.57 -4.50
N LYS A 173 -31.33 -7.90 -3.72
CA LYS A 173 -31.72 -6.82 -2.81
C LYS A 173 -30.69 -5.69 -2.85
N TYR A 174 -31.15 -4.46 -2.71
CA TYR A 174 -30.28 -3.34 -2.31
C TYR A 174 -30.58 -2.98 -0.86
N VAL A 175 -29.53 -2.70 -0.10
CA VAL A 175 -29.64 -2.02 1.19
C VAL A 175 -29.17 -0.61 0.98
N VAL A 176 -30.06 0.33 1.19
CA VAL A 176 -29.83 1.76 0.95
C VAL A 176 -29.82 2.48 2.27
N SER A 177 -28.74 3.18 2.58
CA SER A 177 -28.62 4.05 3.74
C SER A 177 -28.51 5.49 3.29
N ALA A 178 -29.43 6.33 3.72
CA ALA A 178 -29.48 7.75 3.39
C ALA A 178 -29.52 8.62 4.66
N ASN A 179 -29.07 9.86 4.55
CA ASN A 179 -29.13 10.82 5.66
C ASN A 179 -30.51 11.48 5.83
N SER A 180 -31.42 11.28 4.89
CA SER A 180 -32.78 11.75 4.95
C SER A 180 -33.73 10.88 4.14
N ILE A 181 -35.04 10.95 4.47
CA ILE A 181 -36.11 10.27 3.75
C ILE A 181 -36.18 10.78 2.30
N ASP A 182 -36.12 12.10 2.13
CA ASP A 182 -36.18 12.72 0.80
C ASP A 182 -35.04 12.22 -0.13
N THR A 183 -33.83 12.00 0.43
CA THR A 183 -32.72 11.44 -0.32
C THR A 183 -32.96 9.98 -0.70
N LEU A 184 -33.59 9.21 0.19
CA LEU A 184 -33.96 7.82 -0.09
C LEU A 184 -35.02 7.75 -1.18
N ASP A 185 -36.08 8.58 -1.10
CA ASP A 185 -37.17 8.61 -2.07
C ASP A 185 -36.69 9.02 -3.45
N ASP A 186 -35.82 10.06 -3.55
CA ASP A 186 -35.21 10.49 -4.82
C ASP A 186 -34.43 9.32 -5.45
N PHE A 187 -33.66 8.57 -4.65
CA PHE A 187 -32.92 7.43 -5.13
C PHE A 187 -33.85 6.32 -5.65
N LEU A 188 -34.88 5.97 -4.89
CA LEU A 188 -35.80 4.89 -5.26
C LEU A 188 -36.55 5.18 -6.55
N ILE A 189 -36.97 6.43 -6.75
CA ILE A 189 -37.67 6.86 -7.99
C ILE A 189 -36.73 6.72 -9.18
N ASP A 190 -35.51 7.20 -9.05
CA ASP A 190 -34.54 7.17 -10.16
C ASP A 190 -34.08 5.74 -10.46
N LEU A 191 -33.84 4.92 -9.43
CA LEU A 191 -33.52 3.49 -9.56
C LEU A 191 -34.62 2.72 -10.31
N GLN A 192 -35.89 2.95 -9.92
CA GLN A 192 -37.01 2.29 -10.55
C GLN A 192 -37.14 2.68 -12.04
N GLN A 193 -36.96 3.96 -12.37
CA GLN A 193 -37.01 4.43 -13.76
C GLN A 193 -35.92 3.81 -14.61
N ARG A 194 -34.70 3.78 -14.14
CA ARG A 194 -33.54 3.24 -14.87
C ARG A 194 -33.60 1.73 -15.02
N LEU A 195 -33.97 1.00 -13.97
CA LEU A 195 -34.16 -0.45 -14.07
C LEU A 195 -35.22 -0.82 -15.09
N LYS A 196 -36.36 -0.13 -15.11
CA LYS A 196 -37.39 -0.35 -16.14
C LYS A 196 -36.93 -0.07 -17.56
N GLN A 197 -36.03 0.88 -17.74
CA GLN A 197 -35.49 1.21 -19.07
C GLN A 197 -34.47 0.20 -19.57
N ARG A 198 -33.66 -0.37 -18.67
CA ARG A 198 -32.54 -1.23 -19.03
C ARG A 198 -32.88 -2.71 -19.00
N VAL A 199 -33.72 -3.13 -18.08
CA VAL A 199 -34.13 -4.51 -17.90
C VAL A 199 -35.65 -4.58 -17.88
N SER A 200 -36.27 -4.92 -19.00
CA SER A 200 -37.73 -5.01 -19.08
C SER A 200 -38.26 -6.13 -18.18
N GLY A 201 -39.42 -5.90 -17.56
CA GLY A 201 -40.04 -6.89 -16.66
C GLY A 201 -39.46 -6.93 -15.26
N THR A 202 -38.61 -5.97 -14.87
CA THR A 202 -38.10 -5.89 -13.49
C THR A 202 -39.01 -5.00 -12.63
N ILE A 203 -39.34 -5.49 -11.44
CA ILE A 203 -40.07 -4.76 -10.41
C ILE A 203 -39.13 -4.44 -9.26
N VAL A 204 -39.19 -3.18 -8.83
CA VAL A 204 -38.52 -2.66 -7.62
C VAL A 204 -39.59 -2.38 -6.60
N ALA A 205 -39.47 -2.96 -5.42
CA ALA A 205 -40.46 -2.81 -4.34
C ALA A 205 -39.82 -2.67 -2.97
N LEU A 206 -40.48 -1.90 -2.11
CA LEU A 206 -40.19 -1.89 -0.67
C LEU A 206 -41.05 -2.98 0.01
N PRO A 207 -40.52 -3.65 1.04
CA PRO A 207 -41.25 -4.69 1.76
C PRO A 207 -42.25 -4.07 2.79
N ASN A 208 -43.33 -3.44 2.29
CA ASN A 208 -44.33 -2.77 3.13
C ASN A 208 -44.85 -3.67 4.24
N GLY A 209 -44.67 -3.25 5.49
CA GLY A 209 -45.07 -3.98 6.68
C GLY A 209 -44.18 -5.17 7.07
N ASN A 210 -43.22 -5.55 6.26
CA ASN A 210 -42.26 -6.65 6.49
C ASN A 210 -40.81 -6.21 6.63
N VAL A 211 -40.53 -4.92 6.77
CA VAL A 211 -39.18 -4.33 6.81
C VAL A 211 -38.31 -4.99 7.88
N GLU A 212 -38.88 -5.26 9.06
CA GLU A 212 -38.14 -5.92 10.15
C GLU A 212 -37.66 -7.33 9.75
N GLN A 213 -38.53 -8.08 9.08
CA GLN A 213 -38.19 -9.45 8.66
C GLN A 213 -37.14 -9.43 7.55
N GLU A 214 -37.28 -8.55 6.57
CA GLU A 214 -36.33 -8.44 5.47
C GLU A 214 -34.96 -7.95 5.94
N PHE A 215 -34.93 -7.05 6.93
CA PHE A 215 -33.68 -6.67 7.59
C PHE A 215 -33.07 -7.82 8.40
N ALA A 216 -33.88 -8.59 9.12
CA ALA A 216 -33.41 -9.77 9.83
C ALA A 216 -32.85 -10.84 8.88
N HIS A 217 -33.47 -11.02 7.72
CA HIS A 217 -33.01 -11.96 6.70
C HIS A 217 -31.65 -11.61 6.07
N LEU A 218 -31.16 -10.36 6.22
CA LEU A 218 -29.79 -10.01 5.79
C LEU A 218 -28.72 -10.72 6.63
N PHE A 219 -29.08 -11.18 7.82
CA PHE A 219 -28.18 -11.82 8.80
C PHE A 219 -28.50 -13.30 9.01
N ASP A 220 -29.58 -13.81 8.40
CA ASP A 220 -29.99 -15.20 8.51
C ASP A 220 -29.27 -16.09 7.49
N ASP A 221 -29.37 -17.39 7.72
CA ASP A 221 -28.95 -18.40 6.75
C ASP A 221 -29.73 -18.21 5.43
N PRO A 222 -29.04 -17.94 4.31
CA PRO A 222 -29.67 -17.79 2.99
C PRO A 222 -30.60 -18.95 2.60
N MET A 223 -30.38 -20.12 3.18
CA MET A 223 -31.19 -21.30 2.96
C MET A 223 -32.58 -21.21 3.56
N LYS A 224 -32.79 -20.35 4.55
CA LYS A 224 -34.06 -20.15 5.25
C LYS A 224 -34.90 -19.01 4.71
N GLU A 225 -34.31 -18.19 3.83
CA GLU A 225 -34.99 -17.00 3.30
C GLU A 225 -36.23 -17.36 2.47
N ALA A 226 -37.37 -16.78 2.82
CA ALA A 226 -38.66 -17.00 2.18
C ALA A 226 -39.01 -16.00 1.06
N GLY A 227 -38.09 -15.02 0.76
CA GLY A 227 -38.34 -13.96 -0.20
C GLY A 227 -38.57 -14.43 -1.65
N MET A 228 -39.07 -13.52 -2.49
CA MET A 228 -39.19 -13.76 -3.92
C MET A 228 -37.82 -13.97 -4.56
N LYS A 229 -37.70 -15.08 -5.29
CA LYS A 229 -36.46 -15.48 -5.96
C LYS A 229 -36.71 -15.64 -7.45
N THR A 230 -35.75 -15.21 -8.24
CA THR A 230 -35.71 -15.49 -9.67
C THR A 230 -34.93 -16.75 -9.89
N MET A 231 -35.45 -17.60 -10.77
CA MET A 231 -34.82 -18.88 -11.08
C MET A 231 -33.89 -18.75 -12.27
N PHE A 232 -32.67 -19.27 -12.14
CA PHE A 232 -31.66 -19.26 -13.18
C PHE A 232 -31.03 -20.66 -13.32
N THR A 233 -30.53 -20.97 -14.49
CA THR A 233 -29.50 -22.02 -14.60
C THR A 233 -28.15 -21.44 -14.20
N SER A 234 -27.21 -22.28 -13.79
CA SER A 234 -25.83 -21.78 -13.47
C SER A 234 -25.15 -21.17 -14.69
N THR A 235 -25.54 -21.60 -15.91
CA THR A 235 -25.05 -21.03 -17.18
C THR A 235 -25.56 -19.62 -17.40
N GLU A 236 -26.85 -19.37 -17.22
CA GLU A 236 -27.45 -18.04 -17.29
C GLU A 236 -26.86 -17.13 -16.20
N PHE A 237 -26.71 -17.67 -14.98
CA PHE A 237 -26.19 -16.94 -13.85
C PHE A 237 -24.69 -16.62 -13.99
N ALA A 238 -23.94 -17.39 -14.76
CA ALA A 238 -22.55 -17.08 -15.08
C ALA A 238 -22.39 -15.73 -15.82
N GLY A 239 -23.43 -15.22 -16.48
CA GLY A 239 -23.49 -13.87 -17.01
C GLY A 239 -23.49 -12.75 -15.94
N PHE A 240 -23.64 -13.11 -14.65
CA PHE A 240 -23.58 -12.20 -13.52
C PHE A 240 -22.15 -12.08 -13.00
N TYR A 241 -21.30 -11.35 -13.72
CA TYR A 241 -19.87 -11.25 -13.45
C TYR A 241 -19.50 -10.60 -12.11
N ASN A 242 -20.45 -10.02 -11.39
CA ASN A 242 -20.18 -9.23 -10.20
C ASN A 242 -19.97 -10.04 -8.91
N LEU A 243 -20.05 -11.35 -9.00
CA LEU A 243 -19.81 -12.25 -7.86
C LEU A 243 -18.33 -12.54 -7.61
N VAL A 244 -17.46 -12.16 -8.56
CA VAL A 244 -16.02 -12.38 -8.45
C VAL A 244 -15.37 -11.07 -7.97
N THR A 245 -15.46 -10.80 -6.67
CA THR A 245 -14.67 -9.77 -6.04
C THR A 245 -13.35 -10.38 -5.60
N GLN A 246 -12.25 -9.88 -6.13
CA GLN A 246 -10.92 -10.22 -5.67
C GLN A 246 -10.48 -9.16 -4.66
N GLY A 247 -10.95 -9.26 -3.43
CA GLY A 247 -10.42 -8.50 -2.31
C GLY A 247 -9.09 -9.08 -1.84
N ILE A 248 -8.34 -8.31 -1.07
CA ILE A 248 -7.22 -8.82 -0.28
C ILE A 248 -7.76 -9.10 1.12
N GLU A 249 -7.66 -10.35 1.54
CA GLU A 249 -8.05 -10.80 2.87
C GLU A 249 -6.95 -11.71 3.43
N ASP A 250 -5.92 -11.09 4.00
CA ASP A 250 -4.82 -11.82 4.60
C ASP A 250 -5.15 -12.23 6.02
N ASP A 251 -4.83 -13.47 6.42
CA ASP A 251 -5.14 -14.04 7.73
C ASP A 251 -4.63 -13.21 8.92
N HIS A 252 -3.52 -12.51 8.74
CA HIS A 252 -2.89 -11.65 9.75
C HIS A 252 -2.88 -10.17 9.35
N GLY A 253 -3.63 -9.82 8.31
CA GLY A 253 -3.72 -8.47 7.81
C GLY A 253 -4.44 -7.53 8.77
N VAL A 254 -4.25 -6.23 8.53
CA VAL A 254 -5.04 -5.17 9.15
C VAL A 254 -5.96 -4.56 8.11
N TYR A 255 -7.09 -4.05 8.57
CA TYR A 255 -7.98 -3.29 7.71
C TYR A 255 -7.30 -1.99 7.29
N VAL A 256 -7.17 -1.77 5.99
CA VAL A 256 -6.51 -0.59 5.42
C VAL A 256 -7.45 0.28 4.57
N GLY A 257 -8.65 -0.21 4.27
CA GLY A 257 -9.63 0.53 3.47
C GLY A 257 -10.63 -0.37 2.75
N GLU A 258 -11.33 0.20 1.80
CA GLU A 258 -12.37 -0.47 1.00
C GLU A 258 -11.99 -0.43 -0.48
N GLN A 259 -12.14 -1.55 -1.17
CA GLN A 259 -11.83 -1.67 -2.59
C GLN A 259 -12.80 -0.82 -3.41
N THR A 260 -12.25 0.08 -4.23
CA THR A 260 -13.04 0.90 -5.13
C THR A 260 -13.43 0.13 -6.39
N GLY A 261 -14.61 0.44 -6.91
CA GLY A 261 -15.15 -0.27 -8.08
C GLY A 261 -15.68 -1.66 -7.75
N ASP A 262 -15.57 -2.11 -6.51
CA ASP A 262 -16.26 -3.26 -6.00
C ASP A 262 -17.62 -2.85 -5.40
N ILE A 263 -18.65 -3.55 -5.82
CA ILE A 263 -20.01 -3.34 -5.40
C ILE A 263 -20.21 -3.56 -3.91
N ASN A 264 -19.48 -4.52 -3.37
CA ASN A 264 -19.61 -4.92 -1.98
C ASN A 264 -18.79 -4.02 -1.05
N ASN A 265 -18.09 -3.01 -1.58
CA ASN A 265 -17.10 -2.24 -0.83
C ASN A 265 -16.22 -3.18 0.01
N THR A 266 -15.69 -4.22 -0.65
CA THR A 266 -14.94 -5.27 0.04
C THR A 266 -13.80 -4.66 0.82
N ALA A 267 -13.72 -5.01 2.09
CA ALA A 267 -12.64 -4.57 2.96
C ALA A 267 -11.29 -5.06 2.42
N VAL A 268 -10.30 -4.20 2.43
CA VAL A 268 -8.93 -4.57 2.14
C VAL A 268 -8.25 -4.85 3.47
N ILE A 269 -8.05 -6.15 3.75
CA ILE A 269 -7.34 -6.64 4.92
C ILE A 269 -5.96 -7.09 4.46
N TRP A 270 -4.97 -6.25 4.69
CA TRP A 270 -3.66 -6.42 4.11
C TRP A 270 -2.57 -6.59 5.17
N ASP A 271 -1.83 -7.70 5.05
CA ASP A 271 -0.59 -7.93 5.77
C ASP A 271 0.58 -7.32 4.98
N MET A 272 0.96 -6.10 5.35
CA MET A 272 2.06 -5.37 4.73
C MET A 272 3.42 -6.03 4.96
N THR A 273 3.52 -6.95 5.92
CA THR A 273 4.77 -7.64 6.25
C THR A 273 5.09 -8.78 5.29
N GLN A 274 4.12 -9.20 4.47
CA GLN A 274 4.28 -10.27 3.49
C GLN A 274 5.03 -9.82 2.24
N PHE A 275 6.34 -9.67 2.39
CA PHE A 275 7.26 -9.53 1.28
C PHE A 275 8.58 -10.23 1.59
N LYS A 276 9.25 -10.73 0.56
CA LYS A 276 10.48 -11.54 0.70
C LYS A 276 11.74 -10.69 0.56
N HIS A 277 11.70 -9.71 -0.36
CA HIS A 277 12.88 -8.94 -0.73
C HIS A 277 12.60 -7.44 -0.71
N TYR A 278 11.78 -6.96 -1.64
CA TYR A 278 11.56 -5.53 -1.85
C TYR A 278 10.11 -5.15 -1.77
N ALA A 279 9.86 -4.04 -1.11
CA ALA A 279 8.58 -3.35 -1.12
C ALA A 279 8.79 -1.88 -1.45
N VAL A 280 7.87 -1.28 -2.19
CA VAL A 280 8.02 0.09 -2.69
C VAL A 280 6.76 0.89 -2.43
N MET A 281 6.92 2.10 -1.90
CA MET A 281 5.84 3.08 -1.76
C MET A 281 6.20 4.37 -2.46
N GLY A 282 5.24 4.94 -3.20
CA GLY A 282 5.34 6.28 -3.77
C GLY A 282 4.07 7.05 -3.47
N ILE A 283 4.04 7.82 -2.38
CA ILE A 283 2.83 8.42 -1.83
C ILE A 283 3.09 9.90 -1.59
N ASP A 284 2.19 10.75 -2.11
CA ASP A 284 2.30 12.18 -1.91
C ASP A 284 2.26 12.56 -0.43
N ASN A 285 3.20 13.44 -0.06
CA ASN A 285 3.26 14.03 1.28
C ASN A 285 2.15 15.06 1.55
N SER A 286 1.20 15.23 0.63
CA SER A 286 -0.02 15.95 0.93
C SER A 286 -0.75 15.24 2.07
N PHE A 287 -1.32 16.03 2.96
CA PHE A 287 -1.98 15.55 4.17
C PHE A 287 -2.91 14.38 3.87
N ALA A 288 -2.68 13.25 4.54
CA ALA A 288 -3.58 12.13 4.48
C ALA A 288 -4.92 12.55 5.08
N ARG A 289 -5.93 12.68 4.23
CA ARG A 289 -7.29 12.89 4.69
C ARG A 289 -7.88 11.54 5.02
N ILE A 290 -7.94 11.22 6.30
CA ILE A 290 -8.60 10.02 6.80
C ILE A 290 -10.09 10.34 6.96
N ARG A 291 -10.93 9.45 6.45
CA ARG A 291 -12.38 9.52 6.62
C ARG A 291 -12.79 8.60 7.76
N ASP A 292 -13.73 9.06 8.59
CA ASP A 292 -14.39 8.21 9.58
C ASP A 292 -15.34 7.20 8.89
N TYR A 293 -15.87 6.25 9.66
CA TYR A 293 -16.85 5.27 9.18
C TYR A 293 -18.12 5.90 8.57
N SER A 294 -18.36 7.18 8.79
CA SER A 294 -19.48 7.95 8.22
C SER A 294 -19.07 8.75 6.99
N ASN A 295 -17.89 8.46 6.42
CA ASN A 295 -17.34 9.18 5.29
C ASN A 295 -17.04 10.68 5.53
N ASN A 296 -17.00 11.11 6.81
CA ASN A 296 -16.55 12.44 7.19
C ASN A 296 -15.04 12.46 7.38
N PHE A 297 -14.41 13.58 7.03
CA PHE A 297 -13.02 13.79 7.42
C PHE A 297 -12.96 13.90 8.96
N ILE A 298 -12.07 13.13 9.58
CA ILE A 298 -11.80 13.27 11.01
C ILE A 298 -11.01 14.57 11.17
N PRO A 299 -11.59 15.64 11.69
CA PRO A 299 -10.83 16.83 11.98
C PRO A 299 -9.89 16.51 13.16
N ASP A 300 -8.64 16.92 13.06
CA ASP A 300 -7.68 17.15 14.14
C ASP A 300 -6.90 15.98 14.74
N ARG A 301 -7.19 14.69 14.43
CA ARG A 301 -6.35 13.61 14.99
C ARG A 301 -5.12 13.22 14.15
N PHE A 302 -5.11 13.57 12.86
CA PHE A 302 -4.06 13.15 11.94
C PHE A 302 -3.60 14.26 10.98
N THR A 303 -3.85 15.51 11.29
CA THR A 303 -3.40 16.67 10.49
C THR A 303 -1.88 16.80 10.43
N ASP A 304 -1.16 16.13 11.33
CA ASP A 304 0.31 16.18 11.42
C ASP A 304 1.01 15.07 10.63
N PHE A 305 0.27 14.10 10.08
CA PHE A 305 0.85 13.01 9.29
C PHE A 305 0.73 13.28 7.79
N SER A 306 1.84 13.14 7.07
CA SER A 306 1.83 13.01 5.62
C SER A 306 1.24 11.66 5.18
N GLY A 307 0.86 11.52 3.90
CA GLY A 307 0.41 10.23 3.39
C GLY A 307 1.47 9.14 3.53
N SER A 308 2.75 9.47 3.32
CA SER A 308 3.85 8.53 3.51
C SER A 308 4.07 8.15 4.98
N ASP A 309 3.93 9.11 5.91
CA ASP A 309 4.05 8.83 7.34
C ASP A 309 2.97 7.85 7.81
N LEU A 310 1.73 8.06 7.36
CA LEU A 310 0.61 7.19 7.70
C LEU A 310 0.89 5.73 7.34
N TRP A 311 1.33 5.49 6.10
CA TRP A 311 1.61 4.14 5.63
C TRP A 311 2.88 3.54 6.25
N LEU A 312 3.89 4.35 6.52
CA LEU A 312 5.08 3.90 7.24
C LEU A 312 4.75 3.52 8.68
N ASN A 313 3.94 4.31 9.37
CA ASN A 313 3.48 3.98 10.72
C ASN A 313 2.70 2.65 10.74
N SER A 314 1.79 2.45 9.77
CA SER A 314 1.03 1.20 9.65
C SER A 314 1.95 0.00 9.39
N LEU A 315 2.91 0.13 8.47
CA LEU A 315 3.90 -0.93 8.18
C LEU A 315 4.78 -1.24 9.39
N ILE A 316 5.37 -0.22 10.02
CA ILE A 316 6.25 -0.41 11.18
C ILE A 316 5.47 -1.05 12.33
N LEU A 317 4.22 -0.63 12.56
CA LEU A 317 3.35 -1.23 13.56
C LEU A 317 3.13 -2.72 13.34
N GLN A 318 2.83 -3.12 12.09
CA GLN A 318 2.66 -4.52 11.73
C GLN A 318 3.96 -5.31 11.89
N LEU A 319 5.09 -4.78 11.42
CA LEU A 319 6.41 -5.41 11.58
C LEU A 319 6.81 -5.57 13.06
N VAL A 320 6.49 -4.59 13.92
CA VAL A 320 6.74 -4.70 15.36
C VAL A 320 5.88 -5.81 15.98
N ARG A 321 4.63 -5.96 15.54
CA ARG A 321 3.71 -7.00 16.01
C ARG A 321 4.11 -8.40 15.55
N GLU A 322 4.64 -8.53 14.34
CA GLU A 322 5.10 -9.80 13.78
C GLU A 322 6.21 -10.46 14.62
N LYS A 323 6.98 -9.70 15.37
CA LYS A 323 8.09 -10.15 16.25
C LYS A 323 9.22 -10.91 15.54
N GLN A 324 9.33 -10.81 14.23
CA GLN A 324 10.41 -11.40 13.44
C GLN A 324 11.41 -10.31 13.02
N GLY A 325 12.70 -10.51 13.34
CA GLY A 325 13.77 -9.60 12.98
C GLY A 325 13.65 -8.21 13.64
N ARG A 326 14.59 -7.35 13.38
CA ARG A 326 14.64 -5.95 13.84
C ARG A 326 14.28 -5.05 12.67
N ILE A 327 13.88 -3.81 12.95
CA ILE A 327 13.49 -2.84 11.96
C ILE A 327 14.45 -1.66 12.05
N PHE A 328 15.08 -1.30 10.93
CA PHE A 328 15.97 -0.16 10.81
C PHE A 328 15.36 0.81 9.78
N THR A 329 15.05 2.02 10.21
CA THR A 329 14.52 3.06 9.33
C THR A 329 15.56 4.15 9.10
N LEU A 330 16.05 4.28 7.86
CA LEU A 330 16.87 5.41 7.43
C LEU A 330 15.94 6.56 7.02
N ALA A 331 15.80 7.57 7.86
CA ALA A 331 14.97 8.73 7.58
C ALA A 331 15.80 9.81 6.88
N LEU A 332 15.89 9.77 5.55
CA LEU A 332 16.52 10.80 4.72
C LEU A 332 15.65 12.05 4.59
N ASP A 333 14.36 11.90 4.80
CA ASP A 333 13.37 12.97 4.98
C ASP A 333 12.74 12.87 6.38
N PRO A 334 12.17 13.96 6.91
CA PRO A 334 11.47 13.91 8.18
C PRO A 334 10.35 12.87 8.19
N ILE A 335 10.23 12.13 9.27
CA ILE A 335 9.16 11.15 9.51
C ILE A 335 8.48 11.45 10.85
N ASN A 336 7.16 11.50 10.85
CA ASN A 336 6.37 11.60 12.07
C ASN A 336 5.88 10.22 12.48
N LEU A 337 6.34 9.75 13.64
CA LEU A 337 5.87 8.49 14.23
C LEU A 337 4.73 8.76 15.20
N SER A 338 3.78 7.84 15.27
CA SER A 338 2.71 7.87 16.28
C SER A 338 3.30 7.75 17.69
N ASP A 339 2.61 8.28 18.70
CA ASP A 339 3.07 8.29 20.10
C ASP A 339 3.46 6.89 20.59
N TRP A 340 2.69 5.89 20.20
CA TRP A 340 2.99 4.50 20.57
C TRP A 340 4.29 4.03 19.92
N LEU A 341 4.47 4.27 18.61
CA LEU A 341 5.70 3.89 17.90
C LEU A 341 6.91 4.64 18.46
N GLN A 342 6.77 5.94 18.79
CA GLN A 342 7.84 6.69 19.43
C GLN A 342 8.29 6.04 20.75
N SER A 343 7.36 5.52 21.54
CA SER A 343 7.67 4.88 22.83
C SER A 343 8.47 3.58 22.72
N VAL A 344 8.42 2.89 21.57
CA VAL A 344 9.13 1.62 21.33
C VAL A 344 10.29 1.76 20.33
N THR A 345 10.56 2.98 19.86
CA THR A 345 11.59 3.31 18.87
C THR A 345 12.82 3.89 19.57
N SER A 346 13.99 3.34 19.25
CA SER A 346 15.27 3.97 19.58
C SER A 346 15.69 4.90 18.45
N THR A 347 15.90 6.16 18.71
CA THR A 347 16.32 7.14 17.69
C THR A 347 17.80 7.45 17.83
N ILE A 348 18.54 7.37 16.72
CA ILE A 348 19.94 7.78 16.60
C ILE A 348 20.00 8.93 15.61
N ASP A 349 20.43 10.08 16.10
CA ASP A 349 20.58 11.30 15.31
C ASP A 349 21.92 11.27 14.56
N LEU A 350 21.86 10.95 13.27
CA LEU A 350 23.03 10.93 12.38
C LEU A 350 23.37 12.32 11.79
N SER A 351 22.61 13.34 12.13
CA SER A 351 22.96 14.74 11.84
C SER A 351 24.08 15.27 12.72
N LYS A 352 24.44 14.52 13.74
CA LYS A 352 25.56 14.77 14.66
C LYS A 352 26.64 13.70 14.48
N GLY A 353 27.83 13.98 14.99
CA GLY A 353 28.98 13.07 14.90
C GLY A 353 28.75 11.75 15.63
N THR A 354 28.25 10.76 14.93
CA THR A 354 27.96 9.43 15.46
C THR A 354 28.84 8.34 14.88
N ILE A 355 29.39 8.56 13.69
CA ILE A 355 30.20 7.55 12.97
C ILE A 355 31.47 8.19 12.45
N ASN A 356 32.61 7.64 12.86
CA ASN A 356 33.91 8.00 12.31
C ASN A 356 34.03 7.52 10.86
N PRO A 357 34.25 8.43 9.87
CA PRO A 357 34.31 8.05 8.46
C PRO A 357 35.49 7.15 8.09
N PHE A 358 36.53 7.06 8.95
CA PHE A 358 37.70 6.21 8.73
C PHE A 358 37.54 4.81 9.34
N GLU A 359 36.49 4.58 10.10
CA GLU A 359 36.20 3.26 10.64
C GLU A 359 35.57 2.35 9.58
N MET A 360 35.98 1.08 9.61
CA MET A 360 35.50 0.05 8.69
C MET A 360 34.69 -0.97 9.44
N PHE A 361 33.57 -1.38 8.83
CA PHE A 361 32.61 -2.29 9.43
C PHE A 361 32.45 -3.53 8.56
N GLY A 362 32.33 -4.70 9.19
CA GLY A 362 32.16 -5.97 8.48
C GLY A 362 32.52 -7.18 9.35
N HIS A 363 32.69 -8.34 8.70
CA HIS A 363 32.97 -9.60 9.38
C HIS A 363 34.41 -10.05 9.19
N PHE A 364 34.95 -10.79 10.16
CA PHE A 364 36.26 -11.38 10.05
C PHE A 364 36.36 -12.34 8.86
N GLY A 365 37.48 -12.28 8.12
CA GLY A 365 37.71 -13.05 6.92
C GLY A 365 37.49 -12.30 5.62
N ASP A 366 36.76 -11.18 5.65
CA ASP A 366 36.43 -10.36 4.48
C ASP A 366 37.20 -9.04 4.43
N GLU A 367 38.34 -8.93 5.18
CA GLU A 367 39.08 -7.68 5.36
C GLU A 367 39.48 -7.00 4.06
N MET A 368 39.83 -7.80 3.03
CA MET A 368 40.21 -7.27 1.71
C MET A 368 39.02 -6.60 1.01
N ALA A 369 37.87 -7.25 1.02
CA ALA A 369 36.64 -6.72 0.42
C ALA A 369 36.14 -5.48 1.18
N ILE A 370 36.23 -5.51 2.51
CA ILE A 370 35.84 -4.37 3.35
C ILE A 370 36.72 -3.16 3.10
N TYR A 371 38.04 -3.36 2.96
CA TYR A 371 38.96 -2.29 2.62
C TYR A 371 38.64 -1.71 1.24
N GLN A 372 38.42 -2.53 0.21
CA GLN A 372 38.07 -2.10 -1.13
C GLN A 372 36.76 -1.29 -1.12
N ALA A 373 35.74 -1.80 -0.46
CA ALA A 373 34.46 -1.08 -0.31
C ALA A 373 34.63 0.26 0.41
N ASN A 374 35.52 0.34 1.41
CA ASN A 374 35.84 1.59 2.08
C ASN A 374 36.56 2.60 1.18
N VAL A 375 37.50 2.14 0.34
CA VAL A 375 38.17 3.01 -0.65
C VAL A 375 37.14 3.52 -1.67
N GLU A 376 36.28 2.67 -2.18
CA GLU A 376 35.20 3.07 -3.10
C GLU A 376 34.24 4.09 -2.43
N LYS A 377 33.85 3.83 -1.19
CA LYS A 377 33.07 4.80 -0.39
C LYS A 377 33.72 6.18 -0.37
N TRP A 378 35.00 6.24 -0.04
CA TRP A 378 35.74 7.48 0.05
C TRP A 378 35.87 8.20 -1.30
N ASN A 379 36.09 7.47 -2.40
CA ASN A 379 36.17 8.01 -3.76
C ASN A 379 34.85 8.66 -4.16
N ILE A 380 33.73 8.03 -3.84
CA ILE A 380 32.40 8.61 -4.10
C ILE A 380 32.15 9.82 -3.22
N MET A 381 32.50 9.77 -1.92
CA MET A 381 32.38 10.89 -1.02
C MET A 381 33.23 12.10 -1.49
N ALA A 382 34.48 11.89 -1.89
CA ALA A 382 35.37 12.93 -2.40
C ALA A 382 34.81 13.57 -3.69
N ARG A 383 34.30 12.76 -4.63
CA ARG A 383 33.61 13.26 -5.84
C ARG A 383 32.36 14.05 -5.53
N GLN A 384 31.53 13.60 -4.60
CA GLN A 384 30.34 14.34 -4.13
C GLN A 384 30.69 15.68 -3.52
N LEU A 385 31.71 15.72 -2.68
CA LEU A 385 32.17 16.94 -2.03
C LEU A 385 32.82 17.92 -3.03
N SER A 386 33.54 17.44 -4.05
CA SER A 386 34.14 18.26 -5.09
C SER A 386 33.11 18.88 -6.04
N SER A 387 32.07 18.11 -6.42
CA SER A 387 31.05 18.57 -7.37
C SER A 387 30.24 19.76 -6.86
N PHE A 388 30.21 20.00 -5.55
CA PHE A 388 29.47 21.09 -4.93
C PHE A 388 30.19 22.43 -4.92
N GLN A 389 31.49 22.47 -5.17
CA GLN A 389 32.25 23.70 -5.22
C GLN A 389 31.93 24.57 -6.45
N ILE A 390 31.32 23.97 -7.46
CA ILE A 390 31.04 24.60 -8.77
C ILE A 390 29.81 25.51 -8.76
N LYS A 391 28.89 25.33 -7.82
CA LYS A 391 27.58 26.03 -7.84
C LYS A 391 27.41 27.18 -6.86
N ALA A 392 28.36 27.42 -5.96
CA ALA A 392 28.12 28.28 -4.80
C ALA A 392 28.51 29.77 -4.97
N ASP A 393 29.44 30.13 -5.85
CA ASP A 393 29.82 31.55 -6.10
C ASP A 393 30.45 31.70 -7.51
N ASN A 394 30.15 32.84 -8.15
CA ASN A 394 30.70 33.25 -9.45
C ASN A 394 32.21 33.52 -9.46
N ALA A 395 32.94 33.06 -8.47
CA ALA A 395 34.39 33.27 -8.34
C ALA A 395 35.09 31.92 -8.12
N VAL A 396 35.86 31.51 -9.12
CA VAL A 396 36.76 30.37 -9.16
C VAL A 396 36.05 29.02 -9.30
N GLN A 397 35.85 28.58 -10.52
CA GLN A 397 35.57 27.19 -10.88
C GLN A 397 36.72 26.30 -10.42
N GLN A 398 36.56 25.61 -9.28
CA GLN A 398 37.38 24.44 -9.03
C GLN A 398 36.85 23.31 -9.91
N GLU A 399 37.72 22.78 -10.76
CA GLU A 399 37.40 21.61 -11.58
C GLU A 399 37.07 20.42 -10.66
N PRO A 400 36.07 19.58 -11.02
CA PRO A 400 35.83 18.33 -10.31
C PRO A 400 37.11 17.49 -10.28
N LEU A 401 37.30 16.67 -9.24
CA LEU A 401 38.45 15.77 -9.16
C LEU A 401 38.54 14.90 -10.43
N ALA A 402 39.66 15.01 -11.11
CA ALA A 402 39.99 14.14 -12.23
C ALA A 402 40.33 12.71 -11.73
N ASN A 403 40.37 11.74 -12.62
CA ASN A 403 40.73 10.36 -12.23
C ASN A 403 42.17 10.31 -11.66
N THR A 404 43.07 11.13 -12.15
CA THR A 404 44.42 11.26 -11.60
C THR A 404 44.46 11.80 -10.17
N ASP A 405 43.54 12.70 -9.84
CA ASP A 405 43.43 13.21 -8.47
C ASP A 405 42.86 12.14 -7.53
N ILE A 406 41.96 11.26 -8.04
CA ILE A 406 41.44 10.12 -7.29
C ILE A 406 42.51 9.05 -7.07
N ASP A 407 43.33 8.75 -8.09
CA ASP A 407 44.44 7.80 -7.95
C ASP A 407 45.43 8.28 -6.86
N GLU A 408 45.76 9.59 -6.82
CA GLU A 408 46.60 10.17 -5.77
C GLU A 408 45.91 10.12 -4.41
N PHE A 409 44.58 10.37 -4.37
CA PHE A 409 43.82 10.23 -3.15
C PHE A 409 43.85 8.82 -2.58
N ASP A 410 43.74 7.79 -3.44
CA ASP A 410 43.82 6.39 -3.03
C ASP A 410 45.20 6.05 -2.46
N GLU A 411 46.27 6.57 -3.05
CA GLU A 411 47.64 6.39 -2.52
C GLU A 411 47.77 7.04 -1.13
N ILE A 412 47.28 8.26 -0.96
CA ILE A 412 47.31 8.99 0.33
C ILE A 412 46.49 8.22 1.38
N LEU A 413 45.29 7.80 1.05
CA LEU A 413 44.39 7.08 1.94
C LEU A 413 45.00 5.73 2.37
N GLN A 414 45.55 4.97 1.42
CA GLN A 414 46.21 3.71 1.72
C GLN A 414 47.40 3.90 2.64
N GLN A 415 48.28 4.89 2.37
CA GLN A 415 49.44 5.13 3.20
C GLN A 415 49.04 5.63 4.58
N PHE A 416 47.98 6.42 4.68
CA PHE A 416 47.44 6.87 5.96
C PHE A 416 46.99 5.68 6.85
N TYR A 417 46.29 4.70 6.28
CA TYR A 417 45.91 3.50 7.00
C TYR A 417 47.13 2.63 7.38
N ILE A 418 48.17 2.60 6.54
CA ILE A 418 49.41 1.86 6.83
C ILE A 418 50.14 2.51 8.01
N ASP A 419 50.29 3.83 7.99
CA ASP A 419 51.01 4.58 9.03
C ASP A 419 50.30 4.51 10.39
N ASN A 420 48.95 4.43 10.36
CA ASN A 420 48.13 4.19 11.54
C ASN A 420 48.01 2.70 11.92
N LYS A 421 48.82 1.82 11.28
CA LYS A 421 48.89 0.36 11.57
C LYS A 421 47.58 -0.40 11.36
N MET A 422 46.60 0.19 10.67
CA MET A 422 45.33 -0.46 10.33
C MET A 422 45.47 -1.37 9.10
N TRP A 423 46.28 -0.98 8.12
CA TRP A 423 46.53 -1.68 6.87
C TRP A 423 47.99 -2.06 6.69
N ARG A 424 48.34 -2.88 5.67
CA ARG A 424 49.69 -3.33 5.33
C ARG A 424 49.94 -3.29 3.81
N LYS A 425 51.20 -3.04 3.41
CA LYS A 425 51.62 -3.03 1.98
C LYS A 425 51.32 -4.32 1.21
N ASN A 426 51.45 -5.47 1.88
CA ASN A 426 51.19 -6.80 1.32
C ASN A 426 50.12 -7.47 2.20
N PRO A 427 48.85 -7.07 2.08
CA PRO A 427 47.81 -7.53 2.99
C PRO A 427 47.53 -9.01 2.88
N GLU A 428 47.67 -9.62 1.70
CA GLU A 428 47.46 -11.04 1.49
C GLU A 428 48.41 -11.92 2.32
N HIS A 429 49.67 -11.49 2.48
CA HIS A 429 50.68 -12.20 3.27
C HIS A 429 50.63 -11.82 4.76
N ASN A 430 49.91 -10.79 5.13
CA ASN A 430 49.90 -10.20 6.48
C ASN A 430 48.48 -10.10 7.06
N ARG A 431 47.56 -10.97 6.68
CA ARG A 431 46.17 -10.92 7.12
C ARG A 431 46.02 -10.81 8.65
N ASN A 432 46.81 -11.57 9.40
CA ASN A 432 46.77 -11.56 10.87
C ASN A 432 47.23 -10.23 11.52
N LEU A 433 47.82 -9.34 10.71
CA LEU A 433 48.28 -8.03 11.17
C LEU A 433 47.35 -6.88 10.73
N LEU A 434 46.26 -7.19 10.02
CA LEU A 434 45.25 -6.23 9.64
C LEU A 434 44.40 -5.91 10.89
N ARG A 435 44.18 -4.62 11.12
CA ARG A 435 43.38 -4.10 12.25
C ARG A 435 42.34 -3.11 11.73
N ILE A 436 41.41 -3.62 10.91
CA ILE A 436 40.38 -2.79 10.30
C ILE A 436 38.98 -3.11 10.81
N ILE A 437 38.80 -4.26 11.47
CA ILE A 437 37.52 -4.73 11.99
C ILE A 437 37.63 -4.88 13.51
N ASN A 438 36.58 -4.54 14.23
CA ASN A 438 36.49 -4.59 15.69
C ASN A 438 37.67 -3.88 16.39
N VAL A 439 38.05 -2.74 15.83
CA VAL A 439 39.03 -1.85 16.44
C VAL A 439 38.31 -1.00 17.48
N GLU A 440 39.00 -0.71 18.59
CA GLU A 440 38.44 0.23 19.56
C GLU A 440 38.18 1.60 18.88
N HIS A 441 36.97 2.14 18.99
CA HIS A 441 36.56 3.36 18.29
C HIS A 441 37.53 4.53 18.51
N SER A 442 38.07 4.64 19.72
CA SER A 442 39.07 5.64 20.09
C SER A 442 40.43 5.48 19.41
N ALA A 443 40.73 4.30 18.86
CA ALA A 443 41.98 4.00 18.18
C ALA A 443 41.93 4.24 16.67
N VAL A 444 40.75 4.55 16.11
CA VAL A 444 40.57 4.89 14.72
C VAL A 444 40.85 6.39 14.51
N PRO A 445 41.74 6.77 13.55
CA PRO A 445 42.08 8.16 13.32
C PRO A 445 40.87 9.00 12.89
N THR A 446 40.91 10.29 13.21
CA THR A 446 39.81 11.23 12.93
C THR A 446 40.08 12.10 11.69
N LEU A 447 39.10 12.89 11.27
CA LEU A 447 39.21 13.73 10.07
C LEU A 447 40.31 14.81 10.18
N ASP A 448 40.50 15.39 11.33
CA ASP A 448 41.56 16.39 11.52
C ASP A 448 42.97 15.79 11.44
N GLU A 449 43.14 14.54 11.90
CA GLU A 449 44.40 13.81 11.74
C GLU A 449 44.66 13.51 10.25
N PHE A 450 43.63 13.12 9.49
CA PHE A 450 43.76 12.90 8.05
C PHE A 450 44.06 14.18 7.29
N VAL A 451 43.41 15.29 7.60
CA VAL A 451 43.68 16.61 7.00
C VAL A 451 45.12 17.04 7.28
N SER A 452 45.59 16.84 8.50
CA SER A 452 46.98 17.12 8.88
C SER A 452 47.97 16.24 8.12
N TYR A 453 47.61 14.99 7.86
CA TYR A 453 48.39 14.05 7.04
C TYR A 453 48.47 14.53 5.59
N ILE A 454 47.37 14.87 4.95
CA ILE A 454 47.36 15.41 3.56
C ILE A 454 48.22 16.67 3.47
N LYS A 455 48.10 17.56 4.44
CA LYS A 455 48.91 18.78 4.49
C LYS A 455 50.41 18.47 4.54
N THR A 456 50.80 17.44 5.25
CA THR A 456 52.20 16.99 5.32
C THR A 456 52.66 16.44 3.96
N GLN A 457 51.84 15.65 3.27
CA GLN A 457 52.15 15.15 1.91
C GLN A 457 52.22 16.29 0.90
N TYR A 458 51.28 17.24 0.92
CA TYR A 458 51.33 18.45 0.10
C TYR A 458 52.62 19.24 0.28
N ASN A 459 53.05 19.50 1.52
CA ASN A 459 54.29 20.21 1.79
C ASN A 459 55.52 19.47 1.29
N LYS A 460 55.54 18.13 1.36
CA LYS A 460 56.58 17.29 0.83
C LYS A 460 56.65 17.33 -0.71
N ASN A 461 55.52 17.20 -1.38
CA ASN A 461 55.43 17.19 -2.85
C ASN A 461 55.58 18.60 -3.45
N ASN A 462 55.28 19.67 -2.69
CA ASN A 462 55.46 21.05 -3.09
C ASN A 462 56.87 21.59 -2.80
N ASN A 463 57.81 20.71 -2.39
CA ASN A 463 59.20 21.12 -2.16
C ASN A 463 59.90 21.33 -3.52
N PRO A 464 60.49 22.49 -3.83
CA PRO A 464 61.11 22.81 -5.11
C PRO A 464 62.29 21.88 -5.49
N GLU A 465 62.95 21.30 -4.47
CA GLU A 465 64.19 20.52 -4.69
C GLU A 465 63.91 19.01 -4.85
N THR A 466 62.86 18.49 -4.17
CA THR A 466 62.63 17.06 -4.04
C THR A 466 61.20 16.62 -4.35
N GLY A 467 60.28 17.57 -4.58
CA GLY A 467 58.88 17.34 -4.73
C GLY A 467 58.47 16.94 -6.16
N ASP A 468 57.25 16.43 -6.29
CA ASP A 468 56.58 16.19 -7.58
C ASP A 468 55.45 17.24 -7.75
N PRO A 469 55.61 18.18 -8.71
CA PRO A 469 54.62 19.25 -8.90
C PRO A 469 53.23 18.74 -9.29
N ARG A 470 53.12 17.56 -9.98
CA ARG A 470 51.85 17.00 -10.35
C ARG A 470 51.10 16.45 -9.15
N LYS A 471 51.81 15.75 -8.28
CA LYS A 471 51.25 15.28 -7.01
C LYS A 471 50.88 16.46 -6.11
N ALA A 472 51.69 17.52 -6.04
CA ALA A 472 51.39 18.70 -5.28
C ALA A 472 50.12 19.40 -5.73
N ASP A 473 49.79 19.44 -7.03
CA ASP A 473 48.55 20.02 -7.54
C ASP A 473 47.31 19.16 -7.09
N SER A 474 47.40 17.83 -7.24
CA SER A 474 46.34 16.90 -6.76
C SER A 474 46.16 16.99 -5.23
N ASP A 475 47.25 17.00 -4.48
CA ASP A 475 47.26 17.18 -3.00
C ASP A 475 46.57 18.46 -2.58
N ALA A 476 46.84 19.58 -3.27
CA ALA A 476 46.22 20.87 -2.98
C ALA A 476 44.68 20.81 -3.17
N LYS A 477 44.19 20.17 -4.24
CA LYS A 477 42.75 19.99 -4.49
C LYS A 477 42.12 19.13 -3.41
N ILE A 478 42.72 18.00 -3.09
CA ILE A 478 42.24 17.05 -2.06
C ILE A 478 42.24 17.78 -0.70
N LEU A 479 43.34 18.46 -0.33
CA LEU A 479 43.42 19.21 0.91
C LEU A 479 42.34 20.29 1.03
N SER A 480 42.03 20.98 -0.07
CA SER A 480 40.96 21.99 -0.10
C SER A 480 39.60 21.40 0.22
N ILE A 481 39.26 20.21 -0.34
CA ILE A 481 37.99 19.53 -0.11
C ILE A 481 37.86 19.11 1.36
N PHE A 482 38.89 18.48 1.91
CA PHE A 482 38.83 17.94 3.27
C PHE A 482 38.98 19.04 4.35
N ASN A 483 39.76 20.10 4.09
CA ASN A 483 39.78 21.30 4.94
C ASN A 483 38.39 21.96 5.03
N ARG A 484 37.67 22.02 3.89
CA ARG A 484 36.33 22.58 3.88
C ARG A 484 35.37 21.67 4.66
N LEU A 485 35.46 20.35 4.47
CA LEU A 485 34.63 19.39 5.23
C LEU A 485 34.87 19.56 6.73
N LEU A 486 36.13 19.62 7.13
CA LEU A 486 36.54 19.85 8.53
C LEU A 486 36.06 21.20 9.09
N SER A 487 36.15 22.28 8.30
CA SER A 487 35.79 23.63 8.79
C SER A 487 34.28 23.86 8.87
N THR A 488 33.47 23.18 8.01
CA THR A 488 32.04 23.46 7.92
C THR A 488 31.15 22.34 8.51
N ASN A 489 31.68 21.12 8.66
CA ASN A 489 30.94 19.95 9.13
C ASN A 489 31.77 19.08 10.09
N SER A 490 32.65 19.69 10.89
CA SER A 490 33.43 18.96 11.90
C SER A 490 32.55 18.32 12.96
N ASP A 491 31.42 18.93 13.23
CA ASP A 491 30.40 18.40 14.15
C ASP A 491 29.80 17.06 13.73
N ILE A 492 29.94 16.66 12.44
CA ILE A 492 29.46 15.39 11.90
C ILE A 492 30.62 14.42 11.67
N PHE A 493 31.69 14.88 11.00
CA PHE A 493 32.71 13.96 10.47
C PHE A 493 34.03 13.93 11.29
N ASN A 494 34.25 14.88 12.18
CA ASN A 494 35.43 14.87 13.03
C ASN A 494 35.11 14.30 14.42
N THR A 495 34.83 13.02 14.47
CA THR A 495 34.39 12.33 15.68
C THR A 495 34.85 10.88 15.68
N HIS A 496 34.94 10.27 16.85
CA HIS A 496 34.99 8.83 17.01
C HIS A 496 33.59 8.24 16.95
N THR A 497 33.47 6.99 16.51
CA THR A 497 32.20 6.29 16.48
C THR A 497 31.59 6.20 17.89
N SER A 498 30.29 6.50 17.98
CA SER A 498 29.58 6.46 19.25
C SER A 498 29.29 5.01 19.67
N PRO A 499 29.50 4.65 20.94
CA PRO A 499 29.11 3.34 21.46
C PRO A 499 27.62 3.02 21.32
N GLN A 500 26.78 4.01 21.04
CA GLN A 500 25.36 3.79 20.75
C GLN A 500 25.14 2.92 19.50
N LEU A 501 26.10 2.94 18.57
CA LEU A 501 26.06 2.07 17.39
C LEU A 501 26.27 0.59 17.73
N ASP A 502 27.01 0.26 18.77
CA ASP A 502 27.19 -1.12 19.23
C ASP A 502 25.88 -1.69 19.79
N SER A 503 24.99 -0.82 20.24
CA SER A 503 23.67 -1.18 20.75
C SER A 503 22.57 -1.17 19.67
N LEU A 504 22.92 -0.98 18.38
CA LEU A 504 22.01 -1.17 17.28
C LEU A 504 21.45 -2.59 17.33
N GLY A 505 20.19 -2.74 17.66
CA GLY A 505 19.58 -4.06 17.72
C GLY A 505 19.16 -4.52 19.09
N THR A 506 19.32 -3.73 20.11
CA THR A 506 18.66 -3.94 21.40
C THR A 506 17.19 -3.55 21.33
N SER A 507 16.84 -2.60 20.46
CA SER A 507 15.47 -2.14 20.22
C SER A 507 14.85 -2.89 19.05
N ARG A 508 13.53 -3.08 19.10
CA ARG A 508 12.77 -3.70 18.03
C ARG A 508 12.73 -2.82 16.77
N HIS A 509 12.62 -1.50 16.94
CA HIS A 509 12.70 -0.53 15.89
C HIS A 509 13.77 0.52 16.22
N THR A 510 14.65 0.77 15.28
CA THR A 510 15.68 1.80 15.34
C THR A 510 15.48 2.80 14.21
N LEU A 511 15.27 4.05 14.56
CA LEU A 511 15.19 5.19 13.63
C LEU A 511 16.55 5.85 13.54
N LEU A 512 17.11 5.89 12.34
CA LEU A 512 18.37 6.54 12.01
C LEU A 512 18.04 7.83 11.28
N ASP A 513 18.14 8.95 11.98
CA ASP A 513 17.62 10.24 11.53
C ASP A 513 18.70 11.09 10.83
N TYR A 514 18.49 11.35 9.55
CA TYR A 514 19.32 12.22 8.69
C TYR A 514 18.61 13.53 8.32
N ALA A 515 17.36 13.73 8.73
CA ALA A 515 16.48 14.75 8.16
C ALA A 515 17.05 16.17 8.25
N ASP A 516 17.71 16.53 9.37
CA ASP A 516 18.32 17.85 9.54
C ASP A 516 19.48 18.10 8.57
N LEU A 517 20.13 17.06 8.05
CA LEU A 517 21.19 17.20 7.04
C LEU A 517 20.66 17.68 5.69
N SER A 518 19.37 17.47 5.41
CA SER A 518 18.73 17.96 4.19
C SER A 518 18.77 19.50 4.07
N LYS A 519 18.90 20.20 5.18
CA LYS A 519 19.01 21.66 5.28
C LYS A 519 20.43 22.17 5.04
N ARG A 520 21.44 21.28 5.11
CA ARG A 520 22.86 21.64 4.92
C ARG A 520 23.21 21.70 3.42
N LYS A 521 24.11 22.62 3.05
CA LYS A 521 24.62 22.74 1.69
C LYS A 521 25.64 21.62 1.42
N GLY A 522 25.78 21.17 0.20
CA GLY A 522 26.89 20.33 -0.24
C GLY A 522 26.67 18.85 -0.21
N ASN A 523 25.45 18.35 -0.42
CA ASN A 523 25.12 16.92 -0.40
C ASN A 523 25.58 16.17 0.87
N ILE A 524 25.71 16.90 1.98
CA ILE A 524 26.22 16.36 3.25
C ILE A 524 25.35 15.19 3.72
N LEU A 525 24.05 15.21 3.46
CA LEU A 525 23.16 14.09 3.72
C LEU A 525 23.64 12.81 3.02
N LEU A 526 23.97 12.88 1.72
CA LEU A 526 24.43 11.70 0.95
C LEU A 526 25.82 11.26 1.40
N VAL A 527 26.71 12.19 1.73
CA VAL A 527 28.03 11.87 2.28
C VAL A 527 27.90 11.12 3.61
N GLN A 528 26.98 11.54 4.48
CA GLN A 528 26.73 10.87 5.75
C GLN A 528 26.01 9.52 5.55
N LEU A 529 25.11 9.42 4.58
CA LEU A 529 24.49 8.14 4.22
C LEU A 529 25.55 7.12 3.76
N LEU A 530 26.45 7.51 2.85
CA LEU A 530 27.58 6.68 2.41
C LEU A 530 28.47 6.26 3.59
N ASN A 531 28.71 7.19 4.51
CA ASN A 531 29.51 6.93 5.70
C ASN A 531 28.90 5.88 6.64
N SER A 532 27.57 5.88 6.78
CA SER A 532 26.87 5.13 7.83
C SER A 532 26.25 3.82 7.35
N ILE A 533 25.90 3.71 6.07
CA ILE A 533 25.11 2.57 5.58
C ILE A 533 25.82 1.22 5.74
N SER A 534 27.15 1.18 5.56
CA SER A 534 27.93 -0.05 5.78
C SER A 534 27.97 -0.46 7.27
N ALA A 535 28.06 0.50 8.18
CA ALA A 535 28.00 0.25 9.61
C ALA A 535 26.64 -0.38 10.00
N ILE A 536 25.56 0.18 9.47
CA ILE A 536 24.20 -0.31 9.73
C ILE A 536 24.02 -1.71 9.12
N ALA A 537 24.39 -1.90 7.86
CA ALA A 537 24.29 -3.19 7.16
C ALA A 537 25.10 -4.31 7.80
N SER A 538 26.25 -4.00 8.41
CA SER A 538 27.08 -4.97 9.13
C SER A 538 26.42 -5.52 10.39
N GLN A 539 25.49 -4.76 10.99
CA GLN A 539 24.75 -5.13 12.21
C GLN A 539 23.47 -5.90 11.92
N MET A 540 23.05 -5.98 10.66
CA MET A 540 21.79 -6.60 10.27
C MET A 540 21.95 -8.11 10.07
N ASN A 541 20.91 -8.86 10.47
CA ASN A 541 20.83 -10.32 10.41
C ASN A 541 19.63 -10.78 9.56
N GLU A 542 19.63 -12.06 9.19
CA GLU A 542 18.48 -12.68 8.50
C GLU A 542 17.16 -12.39 9.23
N GLY A 543 16.14 -11.96 8.46
CA GLY A 543 14.82 -11.61 8.98
C GLY A 543 14.67 -10.14 9.37
N ASP A 544 15.75 -9.36 9.47
CA ASP A 544 15.67 -7.92 9.71
C ASP A 544 15.05 -7.18 8.50
N VAL A 545 14.57 -5.96 8.75
CA VAL A 545 13.96 -5.10 7.73
C VAL A 545 14.66 -3.76 7.71
N LEU A 546 15.07 -3.32 6.52
CA LEU A 546 15.60 -1.99 6.27
C LEU A 546 14.54 -1.15 5.56
N ILE A 547 14.16 -0.02 6.13
CA ILE A 547 13.27 0.97 5.51
C ILE A 547 14.11 2.19 5.12
N ILE A 548 14.05 2.59 3.85
CA ILE A 548 14.70 3.80 3.35
C ILE A 548 13.61 4.82 3.02
N HIS A 549 13.34 5.73 3.95
CA HIS A 549 12.39 6.82 3.76
C HIS A 549 13.09 8.03 3.14
N GLY A 550 12.50 8.59 2.08
CA GLY A 550 13.14 9.64 1.30
C GLY A 550 14.11 9.08 0.24
N ALA A 551 13.84 7.89 -0.31
CA ALA A 551 14.70 7.20 -1.27
C ALA A 551 15.02 8.04 -2.53
N GLN A 552 14.19 9.03 -2.88
CA GLN A 552 14.45 9.99 -3.97
C GLN A 552 15.70 10.86 -3.74
N ARG A 553 16.20 10.93 -2.51
CA ARG A 553 17.44 11.65 -2.19
C ARG A 553 18.70 10.96 -2.71
N ILE A 554 18.61 9.66 -2.97
CA ILE A 554 19.73 8.86 -3.48
C ILE A 554 19.94 9.19 -4.95
N THR A 555 21.06 9.83 -5.27
CA THR A 555 21.40 10.26 -6.64
C THR A 555 22.24 9.21 -7.37
N ASP A 556 22.33 9.35 -8.69
CA ASP A 556 23.04 8.41 -9.58
C ASP A 556 24.49 8.11 -9.11
N MET A 557 25.21 9.10 -8.60
CA MET A 557 26.59 8.92 -8.12
C MET A 557 26.69 8.00 -6.89
N THR A 558 25.65 7.93 -6.06
CA THR A 558 25.63 7.13 -4.84
C THR A 558 24.92 5.78 -5.04
N GLN A 559 24.11 5.66 -6.08
CA GLN A 559 23.30 4.47 -6.36
C GLN A 559 24.14 3.20 -6.50
N ALA A 560 25.26 3.25 -7.19
CA ALA A 560 26.12 2.07 -7.43
C ALA A 560 26.63 1.48 -6.10
N TYR A 561 27.13 2.33 -5.20
CA TYR A 561 27.60 1.90 -3.88
C TYR A 561 26.49 1.37 -2.98
N ILE A 562 25.36 2.09 -2.91
CA ILE A 562 24.22 1.65 -2.12
C ILE A 562 23.66 0.34 -2.66
N LYS A 563 23.64 0.16 -4.00
CA LYS A 563 23.20 -1.08 -4.64
C LYS A 563 24.09 -2.26 -4.24
N SER A 564 25.41 -2.09 -4.20
CA SER A 564 26.30 -3.18 -3.75
C SER A 564 25.99 -3.64 -2.32
N ILE A 565 25.68 -2.70 -1.42
CA ILE A 565 25.27 -3.03 -0.05
C ILE A 565 23.89 -3.72 -0.04
N LEU A 566 22.93 -3.25 -0.85
CA LEU A 566 21.61 -3.89 -0.96
C LEU A 566 21.72 -5.31 -1.51
N ASP A 567 22.64 -5.56 -2.43
CA ASP A 567 22.91 -6.90 -2.97
C ASP A 567 23.45 -7.84 -1.86
N GLU A 568 24.31 -7.33 -0.96
CA GLU A 568 24.73 -8.09 0.23
C GLU A 568 23.54 -8.38 1.19
N LEU A 569 22.70 -7.38 1.44
CA LEU A 569 21.50 -7.53 2.27
C LEU A 569 20.53 -8.55 1.67
N TYR A 570 20.39 -8.56 0.34
CA TYR A 570 19.59 -9.55 -0.37
C TYR A 570 20.10 -10.98 -0.14
N VAL A 571 21.42 -11.19 -0.22
CA VAL A 571 22.03 -12.50 0.07
C VAL A 571 21.79 -12.93 1.51
N LYS A 572 21.82 -11.99 2.45
CA LYS A 572 21.52 -12.22 3.88
C LYS A 572 20.01 -12.40 4.16
N LYS A 573 19.14 -12.35 3.14
CA LYS A 573 17.66 -12.40 3.24
C LYS A 573 17.09 -11.29 4.13
N ILE A 574 17.66 -10.12 4.06
CA ILE A 574 17.14 -8.92 4.69
C ILE A 574 16.12 -8.29 3.75
N ARG A 575 14.98 -7.91 4.29
CA ARG A 575 13.89 -7.28 3.56
C ARG A 575 14.15 -5.77 3.45
N VAL A 576 13.89 -5.17 2.29
CA VAL A 576 14.11 -3.73 2.10
C VAL A 576 12.84 -3.04 1.60
N VAL A 577 12.52 -1.90 2.20
CA VAL A 577 11.37 -1.05 1.83
C VAL A 577 11.89 0.29 1.35
N PHE A 578 11.49 0.69 0.14
CA PHE A 578 11.76 2.02 -0.40
C PHE A 578 10.52 2.89 -0.28
N SER A 579 10.65 4.01 0.39
CA SER A 579 9.58 5.00 0.52
C SER A 579 9.98 6.30 -0.17
N TYR A 580 9.18 6.69 -1.17
CA TYR A 580 9.31 7.93 -1.93
C TYR A 580 8.19 8.89 -1.54
N ASN A 581 8.48 10.18 -1.49
CA ASN A 581 7.51 11.21 -1.10
C ASN A 581 6.45 11.49 -2.16
N THR A 582 6.66 11.04 -3.40
CA THR A 582 5.67 11.13 -4.47
C THR A 582 5.79 9.96 -5.44
N ALA A 583 4.70 9.64 -6.11
CA ALA A 583 4.70 8.65 -7.19
C ALA A 583 5.63 9.06 -8.36
N GLU A 584 5.72 10.37 -8.68
CA GLU A 584 6.62 10.87 -9.71
C GLU A 584 8.09 10.61 -9.37
N GLN A 585 8.49 10.85 -8.13
CA GLN A 585 9.86 10.58 -7.67
C GLN A 585 10.19 9.09 -7.73
N MET A 586 9.26 8.23 -7.32
CA MET A 586 9.38 6.77 -7.44
C MET A 586 9.62 6.35 -8.91
N LEU A 587 8.82 6.89 -9.85
CA LEU A 587 8.90 6.56 -11.27
C LEU A 587 10.11 7.17 -11.99
N SER A 588 10.64 8.27 -11.47
CA SER A 588 11.79 8.97 -12.07
C SER A 588 13.12 8.31 -11.72
N ASN A 589 13.19 7.60 -10.61
CA ASN A 589 14.40 6.90 -10.16
C ASN A 589 14.51 5.49 -10.79
N LYS A 590 14.73 5.42 -12.10
CA LYS A 590 14.59 4.21 -12.91
C LYS A 590 15.53 3.07 -12.49
N ASP A 591 16.74 3.39 -12.11
CA ASP A 591 17.79 2.41 -11.86
C ASP A 591 17.77 1.89 -10.42
N PHE A 592 17.06 2.57 -9.53
CA PHE A 592 17.06 2.29 -8.09
C PHE A 592 15.67 2.04 -7.47
N ASN A 593 14.60 2.10 -8.26
CA ASN A 593 13.24 2.00 -7.71
C ASN A 593 12.78 0.58 -7.38
N HIS A 594 13.46 -0.44 -7.87
CA HIS A 594 13.11 -1.86 -7.69
C HIS A 594 11.66 -2.25 -8.03
N LEU A 595 10.94 -1.44 -8.80
CA LEU A 595 9.51 -1.64 -9.11
C LEU A 595 9.22 -2.98 -9.76
N SER A 596 10.11 -3.44 -10.67
CA SER A 596 9.94 -4.71 -11.39
C SER A 596 10.13 -5.94 -10.49
N SER A 597 10.96 -5.83 -9.45
CA SER A 597 11.31 -6.91 -8.53
C SER A 597 10.57 -6.82 -7.19
N ALA A 598 9.83 -5.75 -6.93
CA ALA A 598 9.11 -5.58 -5.69
C ALA A 598 7.98 -6.60 -5.53
N ASP A 599 7.89 -7.19 -4.35
CA ASP A 599 6.81 -8.10 -3.96
C ASP A 599 5.47 -7.37 -3.90
N TRP A 600 5.49 -6.13 -3.41
CA TRP A 600 4.36 -5.23 -3.51
C TRP A 600 4.78 -3.78 -3.78
N VAL A 601 3.89 -3.04 -4.42
CA VAL A 601 4.02 -1.60 -4.71
C VAL A 601 2.76 -0.89 -4.29
N LEU A 602 2.90 0.15 -3.47
CA LEU A 602 1.81 1.02 -3.06
C LEU A 602 2.04 2.42 -3.63
N SER A 603 1.07 2.96 -4.34
CA SER A 603 1.14 4.35 -4.80
C SER A 603 -0.18 5.09 -4.55
N GLY A 604 -0.09 6.38 -4.34
CA GLY A 604 -1.23 7.28 -4.37
C GLY A 604 -1.71 7.52 -5.82
N HIS A 605 -2.46 8.59 -6.01
CA HIS A 605 -2.97 9.01 -7.32
C HIS A 605 -1.88 9.08 -8.38
N LEU A 606 -2.17 8.56 -9.58
CA LEU A 606 -1.29 8.58 -10.74
C LEU A 606 -1.94 9.34 -11.90
N THR A 607 -1.22 10.29 -12.47
CA THR A 607 -1.62 10.95 -13.72
C THR A 607 -1.50 10.00 -14.92
N ALA A 608 -2.12 10.35 -16.05
CA ALA A 608 -2.04 9.54 -17.27
C ALA A 608 -0.59 9.25 -17.71
N ASP A 609 0.29 10.27 -17.63
CA ASP A 609 1.71 10.14 -17.98
C ASP A 609 2.45 9.24 -17.01
N GLN A 610 2.14 9.31 -15.71
CA GLN A 610 2.71 8.46 -14.68
C GLN A 610 2.28 7.01 -14.86
N VAL A 611 1.01 6.75 -15.18
CA VAL A 611 0.51 5.41 -15.53
C VAL A 611 1.25 4.84 -16.75
N ALA A 612 1.49 5.67 -17.78
CA ALA A 612 2.25 5.24 -18.95
C ALA A 612 3.71 4.90 -18.61
N LYS A 613 4.37 5.74 -17.78
CA LYS A 613 5.74 5.47 -17.25
C LYS A 613 5.78 4.18 -16.43
N TYR A 614 4.82 4.01 -15.52
CA TYR A 614 4.71 2.82 -14.67
C TYR A 614 4.60 1.54 -15.52
N ASN A 615 3.68 1.52 -16.47
CA ASN A 615 3.49 0.38 -17.36
C ASN A 615 4.73 0.06 -18.21
N LYS A 616 5.45 1.10 -18.64
CA LYS A 616 6.71 0.92 -19.38
C LYS A 616 7.81 0.26 -18.54
N LEU A 617 7.89 0.61 -17.26
CA LEU A 617 8.87 0.03 -16.33
C LEU A 617 8.58 -1.45 -16.01
N LEU A 618 7.31 -1.83 -15.94
CA LEU A 618 6.91 -3.21 -15.59
C LEU A 618 6.87 -4.18 -16.77
N GLY A 619 6.90 -3.68 -18.02
CA GLY A 619 6.76 -4.51 -19.21
C GLY A 619 5.35 -5.10 -19.39
N ASN A 620 5.19 -5.97 -20.39
CA ASN A 620 3.86 -6.39 -20.85
C ASN A 620 3.08 -7.30 -19.90
N GLN A 621 3.74 -7.95 -18.96
CA GLN A 621 3.11 -8.97 -18.10
C GLN A 621 2.42 -8.43 -16.85
N ARG A 622 2.69 -7.18 -16.47
CA ARG A 622 2.23 -6.59 -15.20
C ARG A 622 1.61 -5.19 -15.39
N GLN A 623 1.09 -4.92 -16.58
CA GLN A 623 0.49 -3.62 -16.87
C GLN A 623 -0.87 -3.47 -16.18
N MET A 624 -1.16 -2.26 -15.75
CA MET A 624 -2.48 -1.90 -15.26
C MET A 624 -3.53 -2.13 -16.35
N THR A 625 -4.65 -2.74 -15.98
CA THR A 625 -5.82 -2.89 -16.86
C THR A 625 -6.44 -1.52 -17.18
N SER A 626 -7.31 -1.45 -18.19
CA SER A 626 -8.00 -0.19 -18.56
C SER A 626 -8.86 0.34 -17.39
N ILE A 627 -9.51 -0.55 -16.64
CA ILE A 627 -10.35 -0.20 -15.49
C ILE A 627 -9.46 0.40 -14.38
N VAL A 628 -8.39 -0.28 -14.02
CA VAL A 628 -7.44 0.21 -13.01
C VAL A 628 -6.86 1.57 -13.40
N LYS A 629 -6.56 1.79 -14.68
CA LYS A 629 -6.08 3.08 -15.18
C LYS A 629 -7.10 4.21 -14.98
N GLN A 630 -8.36 3.95 -15.28
CA GLN A 630 -9.42 4.94 -15.11
C GLN A 630 -9.64 5.30 -13.64
N GLU A 631 -9.70 4.29 -12.79
CA GLU A 631 -9.95 4.45 -11.36
C GLU A 631 -8.80 5.19 -10.65
N ILE A 632 -7.54 4.86 -10.94
CA ILE A 632 -6.39 5.52 -10.29
C ILE A 632 -6.21 6.97 -10.76
N GLN A 633 -6.70 7.31 -11.97
CA GLN A 633 -6.70 8.67 -12.49
C GLN A 633 -7.89 9.49 -11.98
N ALA A 634 -8.91 8.87 -11.40
CA ALA A 634 -9.98 9.58 -10.74
C ALA A 634 -9.43 10.27 -9.47
N GLN A 635 -9.62 11.59 -9.39
CA GLN A 635 -9.12 12.37 -8.26
C GLN A 635 -9.87 11.99 -6.99
N SER A 636 -9.15 11.35 -6.05
CA SER A 636 -9.59 11.14 -4.68
C SER A 636 -8.37 11.18 -3.77
N ASP A 637 -8.37 12.04 -2.77
CA ASP A 637 -7.25 12.23 -1.84
C ASP A 637 -6.98 10.99 -0.96
N ALA A 638 -7.93 10.05 -0.89
CA ALA A 638 -7.83 8.83 -0.09
C ALA A 638 -7.63 7.57 -0.94
N ARG A 639 -7.47 7.70 -2.26
CA ARG A 639 -7.40 6.57 -3.19
C ARG A 639 -5.99 6.12 -3.43
N TYR A 640 -5.76 4.81 -3.28
CA TYR A 640 -4.46 4.18 -3.45
C TYR A 640 -4.53 3.00 -4.39
N TYR A 641 -3.42 2.78 -5.08
CA TYR A 641 -3.19 1.61 -5.91
C TYR A 641 -2.19 0.69 -5.23
N LEU A 642 -2.58 -0.55 -5.05
CA LEU A 642 -1.73 -1.62 -4.53
C LEU A 642 -1.55 -2.71 -5.60
N ARG A 643 -0.29 -3.00 -5.93
CA ARG A 643 0.11 -4.19 -6.67
C ARG A 643 0.78 -5.16 -5.73
N ARG A 644 0.31 -6.39 -5.67
CA ARG A 644 0.91 -7.49 -4.92
C ARG A 644 0.98 -8.74 -5.80
N GLY A 645 2.17 -9.14 -6.23
CA GLY A 645 2.33 -10.26 -7.17
C GLY A 645 1.59 -10.01 -8.48
N GLN A 646 0.52 -10.76 -8.73
CA GLN A 646 -0.38 -10.61 -9.87
C GLN A 646 -1.60 -9.74 -9.58
N ASP A 647 -1.89 -9.49 -8.30
CA ASP A 647 -3.06 -8.75 -7.88
C ASP A 647 -2.82 -7.26 -8.04
N ASN A 648 -3.80 -6.57 -8.62
CA ASN A 648 -3.83 -5.14 -8.77
C ASN A 648 -5.17 -4.65 -8.24
N ILE A 649 -5.15 -3.92 -7.13
CA ILE A 649 -6.36 -3.36 -6.55
C ILE A 649 -6.24 -1.85 -6.37
N ILE A 650 -7.40 -1.20 -6.42
CA ILE A 650 -7.56 0.20 -6.03
C ILE A 650 -8.51 0.23 -4.85
N PHE A 651 -8.17 1.00 -3.86
CA PHE A 651 -8.97 1.12 -2.66
C PHE A 651 -8.94 2.54 -2.10
N ASP A 652 -10.02 2.91 -1.44
CA ASP A 652 -10.08 4.12 -0.64
C ASP A 652 -9.59 3.79 0.76
N ALA A 653 -8.50 4.43 1.16
CA ALA A 653 -7.79 4.07 2.39
C ALA A 653 -8.50 4.62 3.63
N ASN A 654 -8.58 3.78 4.64
CA ASN A 654 -8.96 4.13 6.00
C ASN A 654 -8.12 3.32 6.99
N PRO A 655 -6.77 3.48 6.98
CA PRO A 655 -5.92 2.69 7.84
C PRO A 655 -6.15 3.04 9.30
N THR A 656 -6.27 2.02 10.12
CA THR A 656 -6.28 2.14 11.58
C THR A 656 -4.84 2.23 12.07
N LEU A 657 -4.51 3.31 12.79
CA LEU A 657 -3.21 3.53 13.45
C LEU A 657 -3.22 3.04 14.89
#